data_68230c531d57c79095db75bab4f7e67b
#
_entry.id   68230c531d57c79095db75bab4f7e67b
#
_cell.length_a   1.000
_cell.length_b   1.000
_cell.length_c   1.000
_cell.angle_alpha   90.00
_cell.angle_beta   90.00
_cell.angle_gamma   90.00
#
_symmetry.space_group_name_H-M   'P 1'
#
loop_
_entity.id
_entity.type
_entity.pdbx_description
1 polymer ?
#
loop_
_entity_poly.entity_id
_entity_poly.type
_entity_poly.pdbx_seq_one_letter_code
_entity_poly.pdbx_strand_id
1 'polypeptide(L)'
;RRIWEKSPADQDFLSVRLGIGERSSELQVKVPEEHFCLYDDALLEQAIQLGKENQRLTEVPIAVSLRDRKMVGIVGDKEKINKLIWCMVTGIAVMHAPDEVKIGVVADKNQAADFEWILNLPHIWNATGERRFFASDTEEVKELLLYLEETTKEKSETNLLHYVVFVLNEKLLESYPLGKSSYIIENFKGVTIVYAAEFFSRIPKEAEAIILNDAEQSGIYQKNEDDNQLIPFVADELNYLQIQRMMQSFEKIESRHWNRKMGIPDRISFLSMYQAGNVHMLEIERRWRESKISRSMAAPIGMKRDGELFYLDIHEKYHGCHGLVAGMTGSGKSEFLQEYILSLMLNYSPDDIAFILIDFKGGDMARPFLRAPHLSATISNLSGNMLHRAKVSLEAEIQNRQKLFNATAQELGIDKLDINSWHKYTEEGKLKKKLPHLIIIIDEFAQLKTQQPDFLEYLVNVAQVGRSLGIHLILATQKPSGVVSPQIWSNSRFRVCLKVLDQEDSKEMIRRKDAAAIRQPGRGYVQVGYDEVFEEVQTGFSGADYIAYDRYIEDGENSIEMTGYTAGVRRSAKKRTDGKKSGRTQLEEAVKEVILTAKAMHLCAKPLWKPVLDKKIFLSQCIDYVEDFRPEQWDKDNHAATACGMCDIPELQEQKPFELCFQENGHVAVYGASGSGKTTFLQTMAFSMAQKYSPDLLLFYVLDFGGRMLGNLREVPHCVA
;
A
#
# COMPACT_ATOMS: atom_id res chain seq x y z
N ARG A 1 22.47 27.11 -6.99
CA ARG A 1 22.71 26.54 -5.64
C ARG A 1 21.47 25.74 -5.27
N ARG A 2 21.63 24.58 -4.65
CA ARG A 2 20.54 23.69 -4.24
C ARG A 2 20.03 24.14 -2.88
N ILE A 3 18.70 24.12 -2.68
CA ILE A 3 18.08 24.27 -1.35
C ILE A 3 18.19 22.91 -0.67
N TRP A 4 18.38 22.92 0.68
CA TRP A 4 18.49 21.73 1.51
C TRP A 4 19.66 20.80 1.09
N GLU A 5 20.83 21.42 0.96
CA GLU A 5 22.04 20.75 0.48
C GLU A 5 22.74 19.94 1.59
N LYS A 6 22.59 20.35 2.86
CA LYS A 6 23.27 19.74 4.02
C LYS A 6 22.40 18.67 4.67
N SER A 7 23.02 17.50 4.90
CA SER A 7 22.38 16.37 5.55
C SER A 7 23.08 16.02 6.88
N PRO A 8 22.44 15.25 7.78
CA PRO A 8 23.06 14.83 9.05
C PRO A 8 24.37 14.06 8.91
N ALA A 9 24.68 13.51 7.73
CA ALA A 9 25.94 12.83 7.44
C ALA A 9 27.11 13.78 7.17
N ASP A 10 26.82 15.06 6.87
CA ASP A 10 27.85 16.04 6.54
C ASP A 10 28.51 16.58 7.80
N GLN A 11 29.81 16.86 7.75
CA GLN A 11 30.56 17.38 8.89
C GLN A 11 30.13 18.79 9.30
N ASP A 12 29.62 19.57 8.35
CA ASP A 12 29.17 20.94 8.54
C ASP A 12 27.62 21.04 8.71
N PHE A 13 26.94 19.91 9.01
CA PHE A 13 25.53 19.89 9.37
C PHE A 13 25.28 20.78 10.59
N LEU A 14 24.27 21.67 10.52
CA LEU A 14 23.96 22.69 11.53
C LEU A 14 25.11 23.63 11.87
N SER A 15 26.08 23.79 10.98
CA SER A 15 27.07 24.88 11.04
C SER A 15 26.42 26.15 10.45
N VAL A 16 26.06 27.09 11.34
CA VAL A 16 25.30 28.27 11.00
C VAL A 16 26.25 29.47 10.90
N ARG A 17 26.25 30.11 9.75
CA ARG A 17 27.08 31.30 9.51
C ARG A 17 26.53 32.52 10.29
N LEU A 18 27.45 33.25 10.93
CA LEU A 18 27.17 34.45 11.71
C LEU A 18 27.60 35.73 10.96
N GLY A 19 28.65 35.66 10.15
CA GLY A 19 29.19 36.81 9.45
C GLY A 19 30.53 36.53 8.79
N ILE A 20 31.31 37.58 8.54
CA ILE A 20 32.64 37.51 7.95
C ILE A 20 33.65 38.02 8.96
N GLY A 21 34.76 37.32 9.12
CA GLY A 21 35.79 37.69 10.08
C GLY A 21 37.18 37.13 9.74
N GLU A 22 38.02 37.06 10.75
CA GLU A 22 39.33 36.45 10.63
C GLU A 22 39.40 35.18 11.48
N ARG A 23 40.08 34.16 10.93
CA ARG A 23 40.31 32.88 11.63
C ARG A 23 41.74 32.41 11.43
N SER A 24 42.28 31.77 12.45
CA SER A 24 43.58 31.10 12.32
C SER A 24 43.48 29.99 11.27
N SER A 25 44.50 29.90 10.43
CA SER A 25 44.62 28.79 9.45
C SER A 25 44.87 27.47 10.19
N GLU A 26 44.18 26.41 9.79
CA GLU A 26 44.46 25.05 10.28
C GLU A 26 45.74 24.47 9.66
N LEU A 27 46.27 25.10 8.63
CA LEU A 27 47.52 24.73 7.99
C LEU A 27 48.69 25.20 8.86
N GLN A 28 49.47 24.26 9.38
CA GLN A 28 50.73 24.59 10.09
C GLN A 28 51.78 25.01 9.06
N VAL A 29 52.02 26.30 8.95
CA VAL A 29 53.10 26.83 8.13
C VAL A 29 54.41 26.69 8.94
N LYS A 30 55.31 25.79 8.52
CA LYS A 30 56.64 25.67 9.12
C LYS A 30 57.51 26.83 8.65
N VAL A 31 57.81 27.70 9.56
CA VAL A 31 58.71 28.83 9.35
C VAL A 31 60.14 28.44 9.86
N PRO A 32 61.18 28.87 9.20
CA PRO A 32 62.53 28.65 9.70
C PRO A 32 62.73 29.26 11.11
N GLU A 33 63.43 28.57 11.99
CA GLU A 33 63.66 29.06 13.33
C GLU A 33 64.65 30.25 13.27
N GLU A 34 64.45 31.30 14.08
CA GLU A 34 65.28 32.40 14.22
C GLU A 34 66.64 31.93 14.90
N HIS A 35 67.70 31.87 14.14
CA HIS A 35 69.05 31.65 14.70
C HIS A 35 69.70 33.01 14.87
N PHE A 36 70.42 33.16 15.97
CA PHE A 36 71.22 34.35 16.19
C PHE A 36 72.33 34.43 15.11
N CYS A 37 72.17 35.39 14.19
CA CYS A 37 73.12 35.67 13.13
C CYS A 37 73.76 37.05 13.34
N LEU A 38 75.09 37.16 13.06
CA LEU A 38 75.84 38.44 13.14
C LEU A 38 75.46 39.42 12.03
N TYR A 39 74.68 39.02 11.08
CA TYR A 39 74.19 39.88 9.99
C TYR A 39 72.65 39.64 9.82
N ASP A 40 71.96 40.73 9.53
CA ASP A 40 70.54 40.66 9.22
C ASP A 40 70.28 39.88 7.95
N ASP A 41 69.54 38.77 8.01
CA ASP A 41 69.13 37.98 6.85
C ASP A 41 67.72 38.42 6.40
N ALA A 42 67.71 39.32 5.44
CA ALA A 42 66.50 39.89 4.90
C ALA A 42 65.58 38.82 4.27
N LEU A 43 66.11 37.66 3.80
CA LEU A 43 65.29 36.58 3.28
C LEU A 43 64.62 35.75 4.39
N LEU A 44 65.33 35.57 5.50
CA LEU A 44 64.80 34.92 6.70
C LEU A 44 63.63 35.75 7.31
N GLU A 45 63.85 37.07 7.44
CA GLU A 45 62.78 37.97 7.92
C GLU A 45 61.55 37.95 7.01
N GLN A 46 61.74 37.98 5.68
CA GLN A 46 60.67 37.86 4.73
C GLN A 46 59.96 36.50 4.85
N ALA A 47 60.67 35.40 5.03
CA ALA A 47 60.07 34.08 5.19
C ALA A 47 59.25 33.97 6.49
N ILE A 48 59.77 34.55 7.60
CA ILE A 48 59.05 34.60 8.87
C ILE A 48 57.80 35.49 8.76
N GLN A 49 57.92 36.65 8.09
CA GLN A 49 56.79 37.55 7.87
C GLN A 49 55.70 36.93 7.00
N LEU A 50 56.07 36.27 5.88
CA LEU A 50 55.17 35.51 5.04
C LEU A 50 54.48 34.37 5.81
N GLY A 51 55.21 33.70 6.69
CA GLY A 51 54.65 32.68 7.55
C GLY A 51 53.60 33.21 8.51
N LYS A 52 53.90 34.36 9.14
CA LYS A 52 52.93 35.05 10.06
C LYS A 52 51.71 35.56 9.32
N GLU A 53 51.89 36.15 8.13
CA GLU A 53 50.78 36.64 7.32
C GLU A 53 49.82 35.53 6.85
N ASN A 54 50.37 34.34 6.54
CA ASN A 54 49.58 33.18 6.12
C ASN A 54 49.03 32.30 7.25
N GLN A 55 49.30 32.65 8.51
CA GLN A 55 48.71 31.99 9.67
C GLN A 55 47.26 32.46 9.95
N ARG A 56 46.85 33.57 9.37
CA ARG A 56 45.48 34.11 9.51
C ARG A 56 44.80 34.20 8.16
N LEU A 57 43.56 33.70 8.13
CA LEU A 57 42.68 33.82 6.99
C LEU A 57 41.76 35.01 7.27
N THR A 58 41.80 36.03 6.40
CA THR A 58 40.97 37.22 6.44
C THR A 58 39.75 37.06 5.54
N GLU A 59 38.65 37.75 5.83
CA GLU A 59 37.38 37.74 5.07
C GLU A 59 36.77 36.32 4.91
N VAL A 60 36.93 35.46 5.92
CA VAL A 60 36.33 34.13 5.93
C VAL A 60 35.02 34.11 6.67
N PRO A 61 34.08 33.18 6.29
CA PRO A 61 32.83 33.02 7.02
C PRO A 61 33.11 32.48 8.44
N ILE A 62 32.60 33.19 9.43
CA ILE A 62 32.58 32.74 10.82
C ILE A 62 31.23 32.07 11.07
N ALA A 63 31.28 30.84 11.58
CA ALA A 63 30.10 30.02 11.83
C ALA A 63 30.10 29.40 13.23
N VAL A 64 28.95 29.08 13.75
CA VAL A 64 28.76 28.32 14.98
C VAL A 64 28.13 26.96 14.66
N SER A 65 28.72 25.87 15.17
CA SER A 65 28.11 24.55 15.09
C SER A 65 27.01 24.44 16.17
N LEU A 66 25.77 24.16 15.75
CA LEU A 66 24.65 23.89 16.65
C LEU A 66 24.43 22.38 16.84
N ARG A 67 25.08 21.52 16.05
CA ARG A 67 24.91 20.06 16.11
C ARG A 67 25.35 19.48 17.44
N ASP A 68 26.53 19.89 17.89
CA ASP A 68 27.20 19.28 19.03
C ASP A 68 27.07 20.10 20.32
N ARG A 69 26.32 21.21 20.25
CA ARG A 69 26.12 22.12 21.38
C ARG A 69 24.66 22.08 21.84
N LYS A 70 24.47 21.94 23.13
CA LYS A 70 23.15 21.96 23.73
C LYS A 70 22.64 23.37 24.00
N MET A 71 23.57 24.30 24.29
CA MET A 71 23.22 25.70 24.60
C MET A 71 24.19 26.68 23.97
N VAL A 72 23.64 27.72 23.35
CA VAL A 72 24.35 28.85 22.78
C VAL A 72 23.73 30.14 23.28
N GLY A 73 24.52 31.11 23.69
CA GLY A 73 24.03 32.45 24.10
C GLY A 73 24.26 33.49 22.99
N ILE A 74 23.34 34.42 22.82
CA ILE A 74 23.50 35.64 22.01
C ILE A 74 23.29 36.82 22.93
N VAL A 75 24.27 37.72 22.99
CA VAL A 75 24.22 38.94 23.87
C VAL A 75 24.48 40.18 23.04
N GLY A 76 23.75 41.26 23.27
CA GLY A 76 23.95 42.52 22.59
C GLY A 76 22.70 43.38 22.48
N ASP A 77 22.68 44.29 21.54
CA ASP A 77 21.56 45.18 21.29
C ASP A 77 20.37 44.41 20.69
N LYS A 78 19.16 44.65 21.21
CA LYS A 78 17.93 43.96 20.82
C LYS A 78 17.73 43.92 19.29
N GLU A 79 17.92 45.03 18.58
CA GLU A 79 17.73 45.14 17.14
C GLU A 79 18.78 44.28 16.41
N LYS A 80 20.04 44.32 16.83
CA LYS A 80 21.12 43.52 16.24
C LYS A 80 20.95 42.05 16.54
N ILE A 81 20.51 41.68 17.75
CA ILE A 81 20.17 40.29 18.10
C ILE A 81 19.08 39.75 17.15
N ASN A 82 17.98 40.51 16.97
CA ASN A 82 16.88 40.09 16.10
C ASN A 82 17.38 39.86 14.65
N LYS A 83 18.16 40.79 14.11
CA LYS A 83 18.72 40.66 12.74
C LYS A 83 19.63 39.43 12.62
N LEU A 84 20.47 39.17 13.62
CA LEU A 84 21.33 37.98 13.63
C LEU A 84 20.52 36.71 13.71
N ILE A 85 19.48 36.63 14.56
CA ILE A 85 18.59 35.46 14.61
C ILE A 85 17.88 35.28 13.27
N TRP A 86 17.44 36.36 12.62
CA TRP A 86 16.85 36.27 11.27
C TRP A 86 17.82 35.64 10.26
N CYS A 87 19.11 36.00 10.28
CA CYS A 87 20.16 35.40 9.45
C CYS A 87 20.33 33.91 9.79
N MET A 88 20.40 33.57 11.08
CA MET A 88 20.57 32.19 11.53
C MET A 88 19.39 31.31 11.12
N VAL A 89 18.16 31.73 11.41
CA VAL A 89 16.92 31.00 11.04
C VAL A 89 16.83 30.82 9.53
N THR A 90 17.12 31.89 8.77
CA THR A 90 17.13 31.84 7.31
C THR A 90 18.18 30.87 6.79
N GLY A 91 19.40 30.91 7.34
CA GLY A 91 20.48 29.99 7.01
C GLY A 91 20.10 28.53 7.26
N ILE A 92 19.50 28.23 8.42
CA ILE A 92 19.01 26.90 8.75
C ILE A 92 17.93 26.46 7.74
N ALA A 93 16.91 27.31 7.51
CA ALA A 93 15.79 26.98 6.64
C ALA A 93 16.19 26.76 5.17
N VAL A 94 17.25 27.45 4.68
CA VAL A 94 17.73 27.31 3.31
C VAL A 94 18.62 26.08 3.13
N MET A 95 19.46 25.77 4.14
CA MET A 95 20.50 24.76 4.01
C MET A 95 20.07 23.37 4.46
N HIS A 96 19.08 23.25 5.34
CA HIS A 96 18.64 21.99 5.93
C HIS A 96 17.17 21.69 5.59
N ALA A 97 16.84 20.43 5.38
CA ALA A 97 15.47 20.02 5.11
C ALA A 97 14.60 20.06 6.39
N PRO A 98 13.29 20.39 6.27
CA PRO A 98 12.40 20.46 7.43
C PRO A 98 12.11 19.12 8.10
N ASP A 99 12.49 18.01 7.49
CA ASP A 99 12.44 16.66 8.05
C ASP A 99 13.72 16.26 8.79
N GLU A 100 14.78 17.05 8.68
CA GLU A 100 16.04 16.86 9.40
C GLU A 100 16.21 17.86 10.53
N VAL A 101 15.72 19.10 10.34
CA VAL A 101 15.85 20.17 11.34
C VAL A 101 14.51 20.88 11.55
N LYS A 102 14.12 21.02 12.81
CA LYS A 102 12.99 21.83 13.24
C LYS A 102 13.45 23.08 13.96
N ILE A 103 12.70 24.18 13.79
CA ILE A 103 12.97 25.46 14.41
C ILE A 103 11.87 25.75 15.41
N GLY A 104 12.24 26.08 16.65
CA GLY A 104 11.32 26.55 17.69
C GLY A 104 11.61 28.00 18.07
N VAL A 105 10.60 28.74 18.53
CA VAL A 105 10.75 30.10 19.03
C VAL A 105 9.94 30.25 20.30
N VAL A 106 10.57 30.80 21.35
CA VAL A 106 9.95 31.18 22.62
C VAL A 106 10.14 32.69 22.78
N ALA A 107 9.04 33.46 22.64
CA ALA A 107 9.05 34.90 22.65
C ALA A 107 7.79 35.44 23.35
N ASP A 108 7.89 36.54 24.08
CA ASP A 108 6.66 37.17 24.60
C ASP A 108 5.86 37.84 23.48
N LYS A 109 4.63 38.23 23.79
CA LYS A 109 3.70 38.84 22.82
C LYS A 109 4.24 40.10 22.13
N ASN A 110 5.14 40.86 22.78
CA ASN A 110 5.71 42.09 22.23
C ASN A 110 6.87 41.74 21.24
N GLN A 111 7.59 40.65 21.49
CA GLN A 111 8.69 40.16 20.66
C GLN A 111 8.16 39.34 19.49
N ALA A 112 7.02 38.68 19.65
CA ALA A 112 6.44 37.78 18.67
C ALA A 112 6.24 38.43 17.28
N ALA A 113 5.89 39.76 17.27
CA ALA A 113 5.66 40.49 16.03
C ALA A 113 6.90 40.53 15.10
N ASP A 114 8.10 40.60 15.66
CA ASP A 114 9.37 40.61 14.89
C ASP A 114 9.70 39.27 14.23
N PHE A 115 9.04 38.19 14.66
CA PHE A 115 9.26 36.81 14.22
C PHE A 115 8.03 36.17 13.55
N GLU A 116 7.00 36.92 13.24
CA GLU A 116 5.76 36.43 12.60
C GLU A 116 6.02 35.72 11.28
N TRP A 117 7.00 36.20 10.51
CA TRP A 117 7.38 35.59 9.23
C TRP A 117 7.85 34.13 9.34
N ILE A 118 8.37 33.70 10.49
CA ILE A 118 8.82 32.33 10.76
C ILE A 118 7.64 31.35 10.70
N LEU A 119 6.43 31.81 10.99
CA LEU A 119 5.22 30.99 11.00
C LEU A 119 4.90 30.37 9.64
N ASN A 120 5.44 30.92 8.56
CA ASN A 120 5.27 30.42 7.20
C ASN A 120 6.36 29.40 6.81
N LEU A 121 7.37 29.19 7.66
CA LEU A 121 8.42 28.20 7.41
C LEU A 121 7.91 26.78 7.66
N PRO A 122 8.26 25.84 6.77
CA PRO A 122 7.97 24.44 7.02
C PRO A 122 8.68 23.86 8.27
N HIS A 123 9.80 24.43 8.67
CA HIS A 123 10.60 23.99 9.81
C HIS A 123 9.94 24.22 11.19
N ILE A 124 8.96 25.13 11.27
CA ILE A 124 8.28 25.45 12.54
C ILE A 124 7.13 24.50 12.88
N TRP A 125 6.81 23.56 11.98
CA TRP A 125 5.73 22.61 12.16
C TRP A 125 6.26 21.24 12.56
N ASN A 126 5.51 20.51 13.41
CA ASN A 126 5.78 19.08 13.62
C ASN A 126 5.57 18.27 12.33
N ALA A 127 5.95 16.99 12.35
CA ALA A 127 5.84 16.11 11.20
C ALA A 127 4.40 15.94 10.66
N THR A 128 3.40 16.04 11.53
CA THR A 128 1.97 15.93 11.15
C THR A 128 1.36 17.27 10.70
N GLY A 129 2.10 18.38 10.81
CA GLY A 129 1.58 19.71 10.49
C GLY A 129 0.49 20.21 11.45
N GLU A 130 0.30 19.55 12.58
CA GLU A 130 -0.76 19.88 13.56
C GLU A 130 -0.30 20.86 14.64
N ARG A 131 1.01 20.88 14.93
CA ARG A 131 1.60 21.70 15.99
C ARG A 131 2.70 22.60 15.47
N ARG A 132 2.66 23.87 15.85
CA ARG A 132 3.72 24.84 15.62
C ARG A 132 4.68 24.90 16.82
N PHE A 133 5.96 25.09 16.55
CA PHE A 133 6.98 25.26 17.58
C PHE A 133 7.22 26.76 17.86
N PHE A 134 6.14 27.49 18.07
CA PHE A 134 6.15 28.92 18.44
C PHE A 134 5.34 29.10 19.73
N ALA A 135 5.98 29.54 20.80
CA ALA A 135 5.36 29.68 22.11
C ALA A 135 5.47 31.12 22.61
N SER A 136 4.34 31.70 22.97
CA SER A 136 4.22 33.12 23.45
C SER A 136 3.64 33.26 24.84
N ASP A 137 3.19 32.17 25.47
CA ASP A 137 2.72 32.08 26.83
C ASP A 137 3.16 30.80 27.54
N THR A 138 2.85 30.69 28.83
CA THR A 138 3.30 29.59 29.69
C THR A 138 2.68 28.24 29.34
N GLU A 139 1.45 28.20 28.84
CA GLU A 139 0.81 26.93 28.44
C GLU A 139 1.40 26.41 27.13
N GLU A 140 1.67 27.30 26.17
CA GLU A 140 2.31 26.95 24.91
C GLU A 140 3.74 26.46 25.09
N VAL A 141 4.49 27.11 26.03
CA VAL A 141 5.84 26.64 26.40
C VAL A 141 5.78 25.23 27.02
N LYS A 142 4.84 25.02 27.93
CA LYS A 142 4.63 23.69 28.52
C LYS A 142 4.34 22.62 27.48
N GLU A 143 3.44 22.90 26.53
CA GLU A 143 3.13 21.98 25.43
C GLU A 143 4.34 21.72 24.54
N LEU A 144 5.13 22.75 24.22
CA LEU A 144 6.36 22.63 23.45
C LEU A 144 7.37 21.71 24.15
N LEU A 145 7.63 21.96 25.45
CA LEU A 145 8.59 21.21 26.25
C LEU A 145 8.17 19.74 26.43
N LEU A 146 6.88 19.48 26.68
CA LEU A 146 6.36 18.12 26.77
C LEU A 146 6.52 17.38 25.44
N TYR A 147 6.23 18.03 24.33
CA TYR A 147 6.44 17.44 23.01
C TYR A 147 7.91 17.09 22.76
N LEU A 148 8.83 18.01 23.09
CA LEU A 148 10.28 17.77 22.94
C LEU A 148 10.72 16.61 23.84
N GLU A 149 10.25 16.54 25.07
CA GLU A 149 10.55 15.44 25.98
C GLU A 149 10.10 14.08 25.45
N GLU A 150 8.85 13.96 25.02
CA GLU A 150 8.31 12.73 24.45
C GLU A 150 9.08 12.31 23.19
N THR A 151 9.35 13.26 22.30
CA THR A 151 9.99 12.98 21.02
C THR A 151 11.46 12.59 21.15
N THR A 152 12.16 13.08 22.17
CA THR A 152 13.60 12.83 22.36
C THR A 152 13.92 11.62 23.21
N LYS A 153 12.97 11.13 24.05
CA LYS A 153 13.14 9.91 24.88
C LYS A 153 13.08 8.61 24.08
N GLU A 154 12.35 8.55 22.98
CA GLU A 154 12.05 7.29 22.25
C GLU A 154 13.01 6.97 21.10
N LYS A 155 13.99 7.81 20.76
CA LYS A 155 14.80 7.66 19.55
C LYS A 155 16.17 7.05 19.78
N SER A 156 16.50 6.06 18.91
CA SER A 156 17.86 5.53 18.74
C SER A 156 18.78 6.55 18.05
N GLU A 157 20.06 6.51 18.33
CA GLU A 157 21.10 7.50 17.91
C GLU A 157 21.24 7.68 16.39
N THR A 158 20.67 6.84 15.56
CA THR A 158 20.92 6.81 14.11
C THR A 158 19.98 7.67 13.25
N ASN A 159 18.91 8.26 13.81
CA ASN A 159 17.95 9.06 13.02
C ASN A 159 17.31 10.16 13.87
N LEU A 160 18.12 11.04 14.45
CA LEU A 160 17.65 12.14 15.29
C LEU A 160 17.28 13.34 14.42
N LEU A 161 15.98 13.66 14.39
CA LEU A 161 15.48 14.97 13.99
C LEU A 161 16.02 16.00 14.98
N HIS A 162 16.76 17.02 14.49
CA HIS A 162 17.34 18.07 15.32
C HIS A 162 16.34 19.20 15.54
N TYR A 163 16.28 19.72 16.76
CA TYR A 163 15.45 20.85 17.12
C TYR A 163 16.36 22.03 17.55
N VAL A 164 16.22 23.17 16.89
CA VAL A 164 16.90 24.42 17.27
C VAL A 164 15.86 25.39 17.81
N VAL A 165 15.89 25.67 19.11
CA VAL A 165 14.91 26.52 19.78
C VAL A 165 15.52 27.86 20.17
N PHE A 166 15.04 28.94 19.56
CA PHE A 166 15.45 30.31 19.88
C PHE A 166 14.60 30.84 21.02
N VAL A 167 15.25 31.23 22.10
CA VAL A 167 14.62 31.73 23.33
C VAL A 167 14.91 33.22 23.50
N LEU A 168 13.92 34.04 23.24
CA LEU A 168 13.99 35.51 23.40
C LEU A 168 13.52 35.97 24.79
N ASN A 169 12.84 35.09 25.52
CA ASN A 169 12.41 35.33 26.89
C ASN A 169 12.70 34.10 27.79
N GLU A 170 13.79 34.16 28.53
CA GLU A 170 14.25 33.05 29.39
C GLU A 170 13.24 32.72 30.49
N LYS A 171 12.60 33.77 31.08
CA LYS A 171 11.62 33.60 32.18
C LYS A 171 10.40 32.84 31.73
N LEU A 172 10.04 32.97 30.44
CA LEU A 172 8.92 32.25 29.86
C LEU A 172 9.25 30.78 29.70
N LEU A 173 10.48 30.45 29.25
CA LEU A 173 10.93 29.03 29.12
C LEU A 173 11.04 28.39 30.51
N GLU A 174 11.64 29.08 31.49
CA GLU A 174 11.87 28.58 32.85
C GLU A 174 10.61 28.55 33.71
N SER A 175 9.48 29.09 33.21
CA SER A 175 8.18 29.04 33.91
C SER A 175 7.71 27.61 34.18
N TYR A 176 8.24 26.65 33.44
CA TYR A 176 7.95 25.23 33.58
C TYR A 176 9.23 24.43 33.95
N PRO A 177 9.16 23.42 34.83
CA PRO A 177 10.35 22.72 35.34
C PRO A 177 11.24 22.07 34.26
N LEU A 178 10.63 21.59 33.16
CA LEU A 178 11.35 21.02 32.01
C LEU A 178 12.16 22.06 31.23
N GLY A 179 11.85 23.35 31.37
CA GLY A 179 12.53 24.46 30.71
C GLY A 179 13.81 24.90 31.42
N LYS A 180 14.14 24.35 32.59
CA LYS A 180 15.40 24.64 33.26
C LYS A 180 16.60 24.14 32.50
N SER A 181 17.66 24.94 32.41
CA SER A 181 18.86 24.61 31.64
C SER A 181 19.47 23.25 32.03
N SER A 182 19.55 22.94 33.33
CA SER A 182 20.05 21.66 33.84
C SER A 182 19.21 20.48 33.35
N TYR A 183 17.88 20.59 33.34
CA TYR A 183 16.99 19.53 32.90
C TYR A 183 17.13 19.27 31.39
N ILE A 184 17.22 20.34 30.59
CA ILE A 184 17.36 20.26 29.13
C ILE A 184 18.67 19.53 28.77
N ILE A 185 19.79 19.87 29.43
CA ILE A 185 21.09 19.25 29.17
C ILE A 185 21.07 17.75 29.44
N GLU A 186 20.43 17.34 30.53
CA GLU A 186 20.41 15.93 30.95
C GLU A 186 19.46 15.08 30.11
N ASN A 187 18.31 15.61 29.72
CA ASN A 187 17.19 14.80 29.24
C ASN A 187 16.89 14.97 27.74
N PHE A 188 17.25 16.10 27.11
CA PHE A 188 16.92 16.34 25.73
C PHE A 188 18.08 15.94 24.79
N LYS A 189 17.79 15.00 23.88
CA LYS A 189 18.75 14.58 22.83
C LYS A 189 18.37 15.22 21.50
N GLY A 190 19.36 15.74 20.76
CA GLY A 190 19.11 16.41 19.47
C GLY A 190 18.34 17.73 19.58
N VAL A 191 18.47 18.41 20.70
CA VAL A 191 17.87 19.74 20.94
C VAL A 191 18.99 20.71 21.28
N THR A 192 19.04 21.84 20.56
CA THR A 192 19.91 22.95 20.83
C THR A 192 19.09 24.18 21.19
N ILE A 193 19.34 24.78 22.35
CA ILE A 193 18.68 26.02 22.79
C ILE A 193 19.60 27.20 22.51
N VAL A 194 19.10 28.21 21.82
CA VAL A 194 19.79 29.47 21.55
C VAL A 194 19.13 30.57 22.38
N TYR A 195 19.78 30.96 23.47
CA TYR A 195 19.29 32.05 24.33
C TYR A 195 19.72 33.40 23.80
N ALA A 196 18.78 34.34 23.71
CA ALA A 196 19.03 35.71 23.29
C ALA A 196 18.68 36.69 24.42
N ALA A 197 19.64 37.51 24.84
CA ALA A 197 19.49 38.45 25.94
C ALA A 197 20.31 39.71 25.73
N GLU A 198 19.85 40.83 26.30
CA GLU A 198 20.62 42.10 26.27
C GLU A 198 21.85 42.08 27.19
N PHE A 199 21.84 41.21 28.22
CA PHE A 199 22.90 41.17 29.25
C PHE A 199 23.40 39.75 29.46
N PHE A 200 24.72 39.59 29.64
CA PHE A 200 25.37 38.33 29.96
C PHE A 200 24.79 37.60 31.17
N SER A 201 24.30 38.35 32.17
CA SER A 201 23.73 37.78 33.39
C SER A 201 22.44 36.98 33.17
N ARG A 202 21.83 37.08 31.97
CA ARG A 202 20.62 36.35 31.60
C ARG A 202 20.89 35.09 30.75
N ILE A 203 22.15 34.87 30.38
CA ILE A 203 22.56 33.65 29.67
C ILE A 203 22.87 32.56 30.70
N PRO A 204 22.35 31.36 30.54
CA PRO A 204 22.71 30.22 31.40
C PRO A 204 24.22 29.99 31.42
N LYS A 205 24.78 29.63 32.60
CA LYS A 205 26.21 29.36 32.80
C LYS A 205 26.69 28.14 32.00
N GLU A 206 25.75 27.28 31.62
CA GLU A 206 25.93 26.07 30.85
C GLU A 206 26.10 26.33 29.34
N ALA A 207 25.95 27.59 28.90
CA ALA A 207 26.16 27.91 27.47
C ALA A 207 27.62 27.60 27.05
N GLU A 208 27.74 26.84 25.97
CA GLU A 208 29.02 26.33 25.43
C GLU A 208 29.65 27.30 24.43
N ALA A 209 28.87 28.22 23.88
CA ALA A 209 29.35 29.32 23.06
C ALA A 209 28.49 30.56 23.34
N ILE A 210 29.15 31.74 23.29
CA ILE A 210 28.46 33.02 23.46
C ILE A 210 28.81 33.92 22.30
N ILE A 211 27.78 34.38 21.60
CA ILE A 211 27.89 35.33 20.48
C ILE A 211 27.59 36.73 21.02
N LEU A 212 28.57 37.61 20.91
CA LEU A 212 28.41 39.04 21.24
C LEU A 212 28.04 39.78 19.95
N ASN A 213 27.01 40.60 19.98
CA ASN A 213 26.59 41.42 18.84
C ASN A 213 25.99 42.74 19.34
N ASP A 214 26.90 43.65 19.74
CA ASP A 214 26.51 44.98 20.23
C ASP A 214 26.89 46.11 19.26
N ALA A 215 26.73 47.38 19.70
CA ALA A 215 27.02 48.54 18.86
C ALA A 215 28.50 48.73 18.54
N GLU A 216 29.37 48.24 19.38
CA GLU A 216 30.80 48.50 19.29
C GLU A 216 31.55 47.33 18.58
N GLN A 217 31.13 46.10 18.88
CA GLN A 217 31.82 44.92 18.37
C GLN A 217 30.90 43.70 18.22
N SER A 218 31.23 42.83 17.27
CA SER A 218 30.63 41.49 17.15
C SER A 218 31.72 40.45 17.21
N GLY A 219 31.46 39.35 17.91
CA GLY A 219 32.42 38.25 18.06
C GLY A 219 31.80 37.01 18.68
N ILE A 220 32.50 35.91 18.66
CA ILE A 220 32.05 34.65 19.28
C ILE A 220 33.13 34.17 20.27
N TYR A 221 32.70 33.85 21.49
CA TYR A 221 33.45 33.11 22.48
C TYR A 221 33.06 31.63 22.38
N GLN A 222 34.04 30.78 22.15
CA GLN A 222 33.85 29.33 22.19
C GLN A 222 34.59 28.77 23.40
N LYS A 223 33.91 27.98 24.20
CA LYS A 223 34.49 27.33 25.38
C LYS A 223 35.30 26.10 24.89
N ASN A 224 36.54 26.35 24.45
CA ASN A 224 37.51 25.28 24.17
C ASN A 224 38.54 25.26 25.29
N GLU A 225 39.18 24.12 25.54
CA GLU A 225 40.00 23.83 26.71
C GLU A 225 41.18 24.78 26.94
N ASP A 226 41.66 25.54 25.93
CA ASP A 226 42.89 26.32 26.06
C ASP A 226 42.84 27.84 25.79
N ASP A 227 41.77 28.39 25.19
CA ASP A 227 41.74 29.85 24.91
C ASP A 227 40.31 30.40 24.82
N ASN A 228 39.91 31.20 25.82
CA ASN A 228 38.70 32.01 25.79
C ASN A 228 38.89 33.30 24.94
N GLN A 229 39.41 33.19 23.73
CA GLN A 229 39.61 34.34 22.86
C GLN A 229 38.29 34.64 22.07
N LEU A 230 37.97 35.94 22.02
CA LEU A 230 36.90 36.45 21.17
C LEU A 230 37.34 36.38 19.70
N ILE A 231 36.66 35.64 18.88
CA ILE A 231 36.82 35.63 17.43
C ILE A 231 35.95 36.74 16.85
N PRO A 232 36.55 37.86 16.40
CA PRO A 232 35.77 38.98 15.89
C PRO A 232 35.20 38.67 14.50
N PHE A 233 34.00 39.20 14.25
CA PHE A 233 33.38 39.13 12.93
C PHE A 233 32.47 40.34 12.68
N VAL A 234 32.19 40.63 11.43
CA VAL A 234 31.13 41.54 11.01
C VAL A 234 29.89 40.73 10.78
N ALA A 235 28.81 40.97 11.57
CA ALA A 235 27.60 40.18 11.50
C ALA A 235 26.91 40.36 10.13
N ASP A 236 26.39 39.25 9.59
CA ASP A 236 25.49 39.30 8.43
C ASP A 236 24.16 39.97 8.84
N GLU A 237 23.65 40.81 7.99
CA GLU A 237 22.36 41.48 8.18
C GLU A 237 21.38 41.21 7.04
N LEU A 238 20.15 40.86 7.39
CA LEU A 238 19.04 40.76 6.45
C LEU A 238 17.98 41.83 6.76
N ASN A 239 17.46 42.46 5.72
CA ASN A 239 16.31 43.33 5.91
C ASN A 239 15.00 42.56 5.75
N TYR A 240 13.93 43.09 6.32
CA TYR A 240 12.61 42.44 6.31
C TYR A 240 12.07 42.17 4.90
N LEU A 241 12.34 43.03 3.92
CA LEU A 241 11.93 42.82 2.53
C LEU A 241 12.64 41.61 1.86
N GLN A 242 13.92 41.39 2.21
CA GLN A 242 14.66 40.21 1.71
C GLN A 242 14.06 38.94 2.28
N ILE A 243 13.71 38.93 3.55
CA ILE A 243 13.05 37.81 4.23
C ILE A 243 11.69 37.53 3.60
N GLN A 244 10.85 38.55 3.39
CA GLN A 244 9.53 38.37 2.76
C GLN A 244 9.64 37.77 1.34
N ARG A 245 10.58 38.24 0.51
CA ARG A 245 10.81 37.69 -0.82
C ARG A 245 11.24 36.23 -0.78
N MET A 246 12.07 35.89 0.19
CA MET A 246 12.51 34.52 0.39
C MET A 246 11.34 33.64 0.83
N MET A 247 10.49 34.08 1.75
CA MET A 247 9.30 33.34 2.20
C MET A 247 8.33 33.07 1.06
N GLN A 248 8.07 34.05 0.19
CA GLN A 248 7.26 33.84 -1.03
C GLN A 248 7.85 32.79 -1.97
N SER A 249 9.17 32.58 -1.93
CA SER A 249 9.83 31.53 -2.69
C SER A 249 9.64 30.16 -2.02
N PHE A 250 9.65 30.11 -0.70
CA PHE A 250 9.38 28.87 0.07
C PHE A 250 7.94 28.39 -0.08
N GLU A 251 6.95 29.28 -0.15
CA GLU A 251 5.54 28.93 -0.41
C GLU A 251 5.34 28.20 -1.73
N LYS A 252 6.21 28.44 -2.71
CA LYS A 252 6.15 27.85 -4.05
C LYS A 252 6.91 26.52 -4.15
N ILE A 253 7.63 26.12 -3.09
CA ILE A 253 8.39 24.85 -3.08
C ILE A 253 7.44 23.75 -2.67
N GLU A 254 6.88 23.06 -3.64
CA GLU A 254 6.25 21.76 -3.46
C GLU A 254 7.34 20.73 -3.24
N SER A 255 7.69 20.47 -2.00
CA SER A 255 8.53 19.34 -1.66
C SER A 255 7.69 18.08 -1.65
N ARG A 256 8.07 17.10 -2.47
CA ARG A 256 7.49 15.75 -2.38
C ARG A 256 7.67 15.15 -0.98
N HIS A 257 8.68 15.61 -0.22
CA HIS A 257 8.94 15.21 1.17
C HIS A 257 8.12 15.99 2.20
N TRP A 258 7.73 17.23 1.90
CA TRP A 258 6.97 18.09 2.81
C TRP A 258 5.50 17.65 2.97
N ASN A 259 4.88 17.18 1.88
CA ASN A 259 3.54 16.59 1.91
C ASN A 259 3.54 15.12 2.36
N ARG A 260 4.72 14.50 2.57
CA ARG A 260 4.81 13.16 3.12
C ARG A 260 4.65 13.27 4.62
N LYS A 261 3.49 12.87 5.12
CA LYS A 261 3.31 12.53 6.54
C LYS A 261 4.48 11.61 6.90
N MET A 262 5.41 12.08 7.73
CA MET A 262 6.55 11.25 8.17
C MET A 262 5.99 10.12 9.02
N GLY A 263 5.91 8.96 8.43
CA GLY A 263 5.39 7.76 9.04
C GLY A 263 4.30 7.11 8.18
N ILE A 264 4.15 5.82 8.34
CA ILE A 264 3.07 5.08 7.70
C ILE A 264 1.76 5.49 8.38
N PRO A 265 0.72 5.92 7.64
CA PRO A 265 -0.55 6.30 8.24
C PRO A 265 -1.17 5.12 8.98
N ASP A 266 -1.91 5.37 10.07
CA ASP A 266 -2.59 4.29 10.80
C ASP A 266 -3.77 3.69 10.03
N ARG A 267 -4.33 4.45 9.10
CA ARG A 267 -5.37 4.03 8.16
C ARG A 267 -5.25 4.79 6.85
N ILE A 268 -5.56 4.12 5.77
CA ILE A 268 -5.74 4.71 4.45
C ILE A 268 -6.99 4.12 3.83
N SER A 269 -7.93 4.95 3.37
CA SER A 269 -9.12 4.45 2.68
C SER A 269 -8.77 4.01 1.25
N PHE A 270 -9.57 3.10 0.70
CA PHE A 270 -9.33 2.58 -0.63
C PHE A 270 -9.36 3.69 -1.70
N LEU A 271 -10.34 4.58 -1.65
CA LEU A 271 -10.43 5.69 -2.59
C LEU A 271 -9.26 6.67 -2.46
N SER A 272 -8.75 6.88 -1.22
CA SER A 272 -7.56 7.72 -1.01
C SER A 272 -6.31 7.15 -1.65
N MET A 273 -6.13 5.82 -1.69
CA MET A 273 -5.03 5.20 -2.44
C MET A 273 -5.08 5.54 -3.93
N TYR A 274 -6.26 5.61 -4.49
CA TYR A 274 -6.45 5.94 -5.90
C TYR A 274 -6.60 7.45 -6.17
N GLN A 275 -6.48 8.29 -5.14
CA GLN A 275 -6.70 9.74 -5.20
C GLN A 275 -8.05 10.08 -5.84
N ALA A 276 -9.08 9.32 -5.49
CA ALA A 276 -10.43 9.44 -6.02
C ALA A 276 -11.40 9.94 -4.95
N GLY A 277 -12.20 10.95 -5.27
CA GLY A 277 -13.27 11.45 -4.41
C GLY A 277 -14.56 10.63 -4.51
N ASN A 278 -14.72 9.89 -5.61
CA ASN A 278 -15.85 9.00 -5.85
C ASN A 278 -15.46 7.85 -6.78
N VAL A 279 -16.32 6.84 -6.93
CA VAL A 279 -16.02 5.63 -7.72
C VAL A 279 -15.87 5.89 -9.23
N HIS A 280 -16.53 6.92 -9.78
CA HIS A 280 -16.40 7.27 -11.20
C HIS A 280 -15.00 7.81 -11.54
N MET A 281 -14.32 8.46 -10.56
CA MET A 281 -12.95 8.93 -10.72
C MET A 281 -11.92 7.80 -10.77
N LEU A 282 -12.31 6.56 -10.50
CA LEU A 282 -11.43 5.39 -10.64
C LEU A 282 -11.12 5.07 -12.11
N GLU A 283 -11.88 5.62 -13.06
CA GLU A 283 -11.65 5.51 -14.52
C GLU A 283 -11.38 4.08 -14.99
N ILE A 284 -12.22 3.12 -14.54
CA ILE A 284 -12.02 1.68 -14.73
C ILE A 284 -11.87 1.31 -16.20
N GLU A 285 -12.74 1.82 -17.08
CA GLU A 285 -12.67 1.56 -18.51
C GLU A 285 -11.32 1.98 -19.12
N ARG A 286 -10.82 3.16 -18.74
CA ARG A 286 -9.51 3.63 -19.19
C ARG A 286 -8.39 2.71 -18.73
N ARG A 287 -8.40 2.32 -17.46
CA ARG A 287 -7.40 1.40 -16.89
C ARG A 287 -7.39 0.07 -17.65
N TRP A 288 -8.54 -0.51 -17.93
CA TRP A 288 -8.64 -1.76 -18.68
C TRP A 288 -8.16 -1.66 -20.12
N ARG A 289 -8.38 -0.52 -20.79
CA ARG A 289 -7.89 -0.27 -22.14
C ARG A 289 -6.38 -0.03 -22.22
N GLU A 290 -5.82 0.60 -21.20
CA GLU A 290 -4.39 0.95 -21.13
C GLU A 290 -3.52 -0.15 -20.53
N SER A 291 -4.12 -1.12 -19.81
CA SER A 291 -3.40 -2.20 -19.17
C SER A 291 -2.66 -3.08 -20.19
N LYS A 292 -1.42 -3.45 -19.84
CA LYS A 292 -0.59 -4.37 -20.62
C LYS A 292 -0.15 -5.52 -19.72
N ILE A 293 -1.04 -6.50 -19.58
CA ILE A 293 -0.85 -7.61 -18.67
C ILE A 293 0.36 -8.48 -19.06
N SER A 294 0.77 -8.47 -20.33
CA SER A 294 2.01 -9.13 -20.78
C SER A 294 3.28 -8.56 -20.15
N ARG A 295 3.21 -7.35 -19.57
CA ARG A 295 4.35 -6.65 -18.98
C ARG A 295 4.32 -6.62 -17.46
N SER A 296 3.16 -6.40 -16.85
CA SER A 296 3.00 -6.22 -15.41
C SER A 296 1.59 -6.58 -14.97
N MET A 297 1.48 -7.11 -13.75
CA MET A 297 0.23 -7.37 -13.02
C MET A 297 0.23 -6.60 -11.69
N ALA A 298 0.79 -5.39 -11.68
CA ALA A 298 0.92 -4.58 -10.50
C ALA A 298 -0.42 -3.98 -10.08
N ALA A 299 -0.75 -4.10 -8.81
CA ALA A 299 -1.90 -3.44 -8.19
C ALA A 299 -1.46 -2.81 -6.86
N PRO A 300 -1.89 -1.58 -6.53
CA PRO A 300 -1.54 -0.96 -5.26
C PRO A 300 -2.24 -1.70 -4.12
N ILE A 301 -1.53 -1.95 -3.03
CA ILE A 301 -2.03 -2.64 -1.83
C ILE A 301 -1.98 -1.78 -0.57
N GLY A 302 -1.36 -0.62 -0.62
CA GLY A 302 -1.21 0.24 0.54
C GLY A 302 -0.09 1.26 0.37
N MET A 303 0.25 1.91 1.48
CA MET A 303 1.23 3.00 1.52
C MET A 303 2.46 2.60 2.35
N LYS A 304 3.66 2.92 1.84
CA LYS A 304 4.94 2.73 2.51
C LYS A 304 5.25 3.88 3.48
N ARG A 305 6.35 3.73 4.23
CA ARG A 305 6.83 4.73 5.19
C ARG A 305 7.15 6.09 4.53
N ASP A 306 7.59 6.07 3.29
CA ASP A 306 7.90 7.28 2.51
C ASP A 306 6.67 7.99 1.92
N GLY A 307 5.47 7.47 2.19
CA GLY A 307 4.21 8.01 1.66
C GLY A 307 3.92 7.60 0.22
N GLU A 308 4.74 6.74 -0.38
CA GLU A 308 4.46 6.16 -1.70
C GLU A 308 3.59 4.93 -1.60
N LEU A 309 2.82 4.66 -2.65
CA LEU A 309 2.06 3.43 -2.75
C LEU A 309 2.99 2.24 -3.01
N PHE A 310 2.72 1.13 -2.33
CA PHE A 310 3.34 -0.13 -2.65
C PHE A 310 2.47 -0.90 -3.64
N TYR A 311 3.06 -1.28 -4.77
CA TYR A 311 2.40 -2.07 -5.80
C TYR A 311 2.85 -3.53 -5.69
N LEU A 312 1.93 -4.44 -5.45
CA LEU A 312 2.20 -5.86 -5.52
C LEU A 312 2.00 -6.35 -6.96
N ASP A 313 3.08 -6.79 -7.59
CA ASP A 313 3.08 -7.27 -8.97
C ASP A 313 3.27 -8.78 -9.00
N ILE A 314 2.20 -9.53 -9.25
CA ILE A 314 2.23 -10.99 -9.33
C ILE A 314 2.67 -11.53 -10.69
N HIS A 315 3.16 -10.67 -11.58
CA HIS A 315 3.80 -11.11 -12.80
C HIS A 315 5.12 -11.84 -12.48
N GLU A 316 5.42 -12.90 -13.23
CA GLU A 316 6.57 -13.77 -12.99
C GLU A 316 7.91 -13.06 -12.89
N LYS A 317 8.09 -12.00 -13.66
CA LYS A 317 9.34 -11.20 -13.73
C LYS A 317 9.58 -10.32 -12.51
N TYR A 318 8.55 -10.04 -11.70
CA TYR A 318 8.62 -9.12 -10.57
C TYR A 318 8.51 -9.87 -9.23
N HIS A 319 7.38 -9.73 -8.52
CA HIS A 319 7.23 -10.31 -7.20
C HIS A 319 6.89 -11.81 -7.20
N GLY A 320 6.59 -12.37 -8.39
CA GLY A 320 6.38 -13.81 -8.59
C GLY A 320 4.91 -14.22 -8.55
N CYS A 321 4.66 -15.41 -9.10
CA CYS A 321 3.29 -15.87 -9.40
C CYS A 321 2.51 -16.33 -8.17
N HIS A 322 3.18 -16.73 -7.10
CA HIS A 322 2.53 -17.34 -5.94
C HIS A 322 2.98 -16.66 -4.66
N GLY A 323 2.07 -16.59 -3.70
CA GLY A 323 2.35 -15.91 -2.45
C GLY A 323 1.63 -16.46 -1.23
N LEU A 324 2.15 -16.04 -0.06
CA LEU A 324 1.59 -16.35 1.25
C LEU A 324 1.12 -15.06 1.93
N VAL A 325 0.00 -15.14 2.62
CA VAL A 325 -0.54 -14.06 3.44
C VAL A 325 -0.78 -14.59 4.85
N ALA A 326 -0.18 -13.98 5.86
CA ALA A 326 -0.42 -14.34 7.25
C ALA A 326 -0.99 -13.17 8.05
N GLY A 327 -1.83 -13.49 9.02
CA GLY A 327 -2.36 -12.51 9.94
C GLY A 327 -3.40 -13.09 10.89
N MET A 328 -3.26 -12.82 12.19
CA MET A 328 -4.20 -13.29 13.21
C MET A 328 -5.59 -12.65 13.04
N THR A 329 -6.58 -13.17 13.75
CA THR A 329 -7.92 -12.57 13.79
C THR A 329 -7.84 -11.11 14.26
N GLY A 330 -8.49 -10.19 13.52
CA GLY A 330 -8.44 -8.75 13.79
C GLY A 330 -7.20 -8.03 13.24
N SER A 331 -6.26 -8.72 12.58
CA SER A 331 -5.10 -8.09 11.93
C SER A 331 -5.44 -7.34 10.65
N GLY A 332 -6.62 -7.56 10.06
CA GLY A 332 -7.01 -7.03 8.77
C GLY A 332 -6.75 -7.97 7.58
N LYS A 333 -6.48 -9.28 7.80
CA LYS A 333 -6.16 -10.24 6.74
C LYS A 333 -7.24 -10.35 5.65
N SER A 334 -8.49 -10.54 6.04
CA SER A 334 -9.61 -10.64 5.06
C SER A 334 -9.86 -9.31 4.37
N GLU A 335 -9.72 -8.18 5.07
CA GLU A 335 -9.78 -6.83 4.49
C GLU A 335 -8.68 -6.60 3.44
N PHE A 336 -7.45 -7.04 3.75
CA PHE A 336 -6.34 -7.00 2.78
C PHE A 336 -6.64 -7.83 1.53
N LEU A 337 -7.16 -9.06 1.69
CA LEU A 337 -7.51 -9.90 0.54
C LEU A 337 -8.62 -9.25 -0.29
N GLN A 338 -9.65 -8.69 0.33
CA GLN A 338 -10.73 -7.97 -0.36
C GLN A 338 -10.21 -6.74 -1.09
N GLU A 339 -9.37 -5.95 -0.42
CA GLU A 339 -8.72 -4.78 -1.01
C GLU A 339 -7.87 -5.17 -2.23
N TYR A 340 -7.07 -6.23 -2.13
CA TYR A 340 -6.20 -6.67 -3.22
C TYR A 340 -6.98 -7.23 -4.41
N ILE A 341 -8.03 -8.03 -4.15
CA ILE A 341 -8.96 -8.48 -5.20
C ILE A 341 -9.58 -7.28 -5.92
N LEU A 342 -10.11 -6.31 -5.17
CA LEU A 342 -10.70 -5.11 -5.74
C LEU A 342 -9.68 -4.30 -6.54
N SER A 343 -8.47 -4.14 -6.02
CA SER A 343 -7.38 -3.41 -6.68
C SER A 343 -7.00 -4.06 -8.02
N LEU A 344 -6.90 -5.39 -8.07
CA LEU A 344 -6.68 -6.12 -9.31
C LEU A 344 -7.85 -5.94 -10.30
N MET A 345 -9.09 -6.04 -9.84
CA MET A 345 -10.29 -5.85 -10.68
C MET A 345 -10.39 -4.46 -11.29
N LEU A 346 -9.92 -3.43 -10.58
CA LEU A 346 -9.91 -2.06 -11.10
C LEU A 346 -8.87 -1.86 -12.21
N ASN A 347 -7.73 -2.53 -12.10
CA ASN A 347 -6.61 -2.29 -13.01
C ASN A 347 -6.60 -3.22 -14.24
N TYR A 348 -7.28 -4.37 -14.17
CA TYR A 348 -7.28 -5.39 -15.24
C TYR A 348 -8.71 -5.85 -15.56
N SER A 349 -8.98 -6.11 -16.83
CA SER A 349 -10.30 -6.54 -17.30
C SER A 349 -10.60 -8.01 -16.97
N PRO A 350 -11.87 -8.47 -17.03
CA PRO A 350 -12.23 -9.89 -16.91
C PRO A 350 -11.62 -10.80 -17.98
N ASP A 351 -11.19 -10.24 -19.11
CA ASP A 351 -10.47 -10.95 -20.15
C ASP A 351 -8.98 -11.13 -19.84
N ASP A 352 -8.45 -10.31 -18.91
CA ASP A 352 -7.05 -10.33 -18.50
C ASP A 352 -6.83 -11.17 -17.25
N ILE A 353 -7.75 -11.05 -16.25
CA ILE A 353 -7.68 -11.79 -14.99
C ILE A 353 -9.03 -12.39 -14.60
N ALA A 354 -9.00 -13.54 -13.97
CA ALA A 354 -10.17 -14.19 -13.41
C ALA A 354 -9.84 -14.82 -12.04
N PHE A 355 -10.82 -14.86 -11.13
CA PHE A 355 -10.63 -15.36 -9.78
C PHE A 355 -11.32 -16.68 -9.51
N ILE A 356 -10.65 -17.53 -8.74
CA ILE A 356 -11.24 -18.64 -7.99
C ILE A 356 -11.09 -18.31 -6.50
N LEU A 357 -12.19 -18.09 -5.80
CA LEU A 357 -12.19 -17.74 -4.38
C LEU A 357 -12.60 -18.95 -3.54
N ILE A 358 -11.71 -19.36 -2.63
CA ILE A 358 -11.91 -20.50 -1.73
C ILE A 358 -11.94 -19.96 -0.29
N ASP A 359 -13.14 -19.95 0.30
CA ASP A 359 -13.39 -19.39 1.62
C ASP A 359 -14.20 -20.36 2.49
N PHE A 360 -13.52 -20.97 3.45
CA PHE A 360 -14.11 -21.99 4.34
C PHE A 360 -14.63 -21.42 5.68
N LYS A 361 -14.44 -20.14 5.95
CA LYS A 361 -14.80 -19.49 7.22
C LYS A 361 -16.17 -18.81 7.24
N GLY A 362 -17.04 -19.14 6.32
CA GLY A 362 -18.38 -18.53 6.27
C GLY A 362 -18.64 -17.68 5.04
N GLY A 363 -17.66 -17.56 4.16
CA GLY A 363 -17.82 -16.86 2.89
C GLY A 363 -17.64 -15.33 2.96
N ASP A 364 -17.20 -14.79 4.10
CA ASP A 364 -17.11 -13.33 4.31
C ASP A 364 -16.14 -12.65 3.34
N MET A 365 -15.01 -13.28 3.02
CA MET A 365 -14.02 -12.75 2.07
C MET A 365 -14.58 -12.73 0.64
N ALA A 366 -15.26 -13.79 0.22
CA ALA A 366 -15.75 -13.95 -1.16
C ALA A 366 -17.10 -13.25 -1.41
N ARG A 367 -17.90 -13.02 -0.36
CA ARG A 367 -19.28 -12.51 -0.45
C ARG A 367 -19.46 -11.23 -1.29
N PRO A 368 -18.62 -10.18 -1.16
CA PRO A 368 -18.76 -8.97 -1.95
C PRO A 368 -18.57 -9.20 -3.46
N PHE A 369 -17.86 -10.27 -3.85
CA PHE A 369 -17.46 -10.54 -5.23
C PHE A 369 -18.34 -11.58 -5.95
N LEU A 370 -19.37 -12.13 -5.30
CA LEU A 370 -20.22 -13.19 -5.90
C LEU A 370 -20.87 -12.80 -7.24
N ARG A 371 -21.05 -11.51 -7.49
CA ARG A 371 -21.59 -10.99 -8.75
C ARG A 371 -20.55 -10.29 -9.62
N ALA A 372 -19.26 -10.33 -9.21
CA ALA A 372 -18.21 -9.66 -9.94
C ALA A 372 -17.94 -10.34 -11.30
N PRO A 373 -17.73 -9.57 -12.37
CA PRO A 373 -17.52 -10.11 -13.71
C PRO A 373 -16.22 -10.89 -13.85
N HIS A 374 -15.28 -10.76 -12.91
CA HIS A 374 -14.00 -11.47 -12.87
C HIS A 374 -14.08 -12.83 -12.16
N LEU A 375 -15.21 -13.16 -11.52
CA LEU A 375 -15.32 -14.38 -10.74
C LEU A 375 -15.60 -15.58 -11.67
N SER A 376 -14.63 -16.49 -11.81
CA SER A 376 -14.79 -17.76 -12.53
C SER A 376 -15.40 -18.87 -11.66
N ALA A 377 -15.09 -18.88 -10.37
CA ALA A 377 -15.61 -19.88 -9.46
C ALA A 377 -15.48 -19.48 -7.98
N THR A 378 -16.30 -20.05 -7.12
CA THR A 378 -16.19 -19.94 -5.67
C THR A 378 -16.44 -21.28 -4.99
N ILE A 379 -15.72 -21.54 -3.90
CA ILE A 379 -15.91 -22.72 -3.03
C ILE A 379 -16.06 -22.20 -1.58
N SER A 380 -17.24 -22.40 -1.01
CA SER A 380 -17.55 -22.00 0.37
C SER A 380 -17.83 -23.20 1.29
N ASN A 381 -17.80 -24.41 0.75
CA ASN A 381 -18.13 -25.63 1.49
C ASN A 381 -17.14 -26.75 1.16
N LEU A 382 -16.66 -27.45 2.20
CA LEU A 382 -15.73 -28.58 2.13
C LEU A 382 -16.43 -29.94 1.83
N SER A 383 -17.66 -29.94 1.29
CA SER A 383 -18.28 -31.22 0.90
C SER A 383 -17.41 -31.90 -0.16
N GLY A 384 -17.15 -33.21 0.04
CA GLY A 384 -16.23 -33.99 -0.81
C GLY A 384 -16.59 -33.93 -2.30
N ASN A 385 -17.90 -33.90 -2.64
CA ASN A 385 -18.38 -33.81 -4.02
C ASN A 385 -18.01 -32.46 -4.69
N MET A 386 -18.08 -31.33 -3.95
CA MET A 386 -17.73 -30.02 -4.50
C MET A 386 -16.23 -29.90 -4.74
N LEU A 387 -15.41 -30.41 -3.81
CA LEU A 387 -13.95 -30.39 -3.96
C LEU A 387 -13.48 -31.33 -5.08
N HIS A 388 -14.10 -32.52 -5.20
CA HIS A 388 -13.79 -33.44 -6.32
C HIS A 388 -14.12 -32.77 -7.66
N ARG A 389 -15.28 -32.15 -7.76
CA ARG A 389 -15.69 -31.41 -8.95
C ARG A 389 -14.72 -30.27 -9.30
N ALA A 390 -14.32 -29.47 -8.29
CA ALA A 390 -13.36 -28.39 -8.45
C ALA A 390 -12.00 -28.90 -8.95
N LYS A 391 -11.53 -30.04 -8.39
CA LYS A 391 -10.30 -30.68 -8.82
C LYS A 391 -10.37 -31.09 -10.30
N VAL A 392 -11.40 -31.84 -10.69
CA VAL A 392 -11.59 -32.32 -12.05
C VAL A 392 -11.72 -31.16 -13.05
N SER A 393 -12.48 -30.11 -12.70
CA SER A 393 -12.63 -28.93 -13.58
C SER A 393 -11.35 -28.13 -13.72
N LEU A 394 -10.53 -28.03 -12.67
CA LEU A 394 -9.24 -27.35 -12.72
C LEU A 394 -8.21 -28.17 -13.54
N GLU A 395 -8.22 -29.51 -13.43
CA GLU A 395 -7.43 -30.40 -14.28
C GLU A 395 -7.78 -30.24 -15.75
N ALA A 396 -9.08 -30.20 -16.05
CA ALA A 396 -9.59 -29.97 -17.40
C ALA A 396 -9.12 -28.61 -17.97
N GLU A 397 -9.18 -27.56 -17.17
CA GLU A 397 -8.69 -26.21 -17.57
C GLU A 397 -7.20 -26.21 -17.89
N ILE A 398 -6.38 -26.86 -17.05
CA ILE A 398 -4.93 -26.98 -17.27
C ILE A 398 -4.66 -27.70 -18.58
N GLN A 399 -5.30 -28.85 -18.80
CA GLN A 399 -5.14 -29.63 -20.03
C GLN A 399 -5.60 -28.84 -21.27
N ASN A 400 -6.71 -28.13 -21.17
CA ASN A 400 -7.22 -27.28 -22.23
C ASN A 400 -6.26 -26.15 -22.58
N ARG A 401 -5.68 -25.48 -21.58
CA ARG A 401 -4.65 -24.45 -21.79
C ARG A 401 -3.40 -25.04 -22.45
N GLN A 402 -2.91 -26.19 -21.99
CA GLN A 402 -1.76 -26.86 -22.58
C GLN A 402 -2.00 -27.23 -24.05
N LYS A 403 -3.15 -27.85 -24.36
CA LYS A 403 -3.54 -28.17 -25.73
C LYS A 403 -3.61 -26.94 -26.61
N LEU A 404 -4.24 -25.86 -26.09
CA LEU A 404 -4.37 -24.60 -26.81
C LEU A 404 -2.99 -23.98 -27.11
N PHE A 405 -2.10 -23.93 -26.11
CA PHE A 405 -0.76 -23.38 -26.29
C PHE A 405 0.06 -24.16 -27.27
N ASN A 406 0.02 -25.51 -27.21
CA ASN A 406 0.75 -26.39 -28.15
C ASN A 406 0.23 -26.24 -29.59
N ALA A 407 -1.09 -26.21 -29.79
CA ALA A 407 -1.68 -26.02 -31.09
C ALA A 407 -1.31 -24.64 -31.69
N THR A 408 -1.44 -23.59 -30.90
CA THR A 408 -1.11 -22.22 -31.34
C THR A 408 0.40 -22.03 -31.57
N ALA A 409 1.26 -22.69 -30.77
CA ALA A 409 2.71 -22.69 -30.98
C ALA A 409 3.08 -23.29 -32.33
N GLN A 410 2.43 -24.42 -32.70
CA GLN A 410 2.61 -25.06 -34.02
C GLN A 410 2.13 -24.14 -35.16
N GLU A 411 0.97 -23.49 -35.01
CA GLU A 411 0.44 -22.55 -36.00
C GLU A 411 1.38 -21.33 -36.20
N LEU A 412 1.99 -20.85 -35.14
CA LEU A 412 2.91 -19.70 -35.17
C LEU A 412 4.36 -20.10 -35.54
N GLY A 413 4.68 -21.37 -35.60
CA GLY A 413 6.03 -21.90 -35.90
C GLY A 413 7.04 -21.58 -34.77
N ILE A 414 6.62 -21.61 -33.52
CA ILE A 414 7.46 -21.36 -32.33
C ILE A 414 7.57 -22.61 -31.47
N ASP A 415 8.70 -22.79 -30.78
CA ASP A 415 8.96 -23.99 -29.98
C ASP A 415 8.07 -24.11 -28.76
N LYS A 416 7.78 -23.00 -28.11
CA LYS A 416 7.00 -22.96 -26.86
C LYS A 416 6.23 -21.65 -26.73
N LEU A 417 4.99 -21.74 -26.26
CA LEU A 417 4.13 -20.62 -25.94
C LEU A 417 3.80 -20.66 -24.44
N ASP A 418 3.91 -19.52 -23.77
CA ASP A 418 3.46 -19.30 -22.39
C ASP A 418 2.38 -18.20 -22.34
N ILE A 419 1.78 -18.00 -21.18
CA ILE A 419 0.71 -17.02 -21.00
C ILE A 419 1.17 -15.59 -21.32
N ASN A 420 2.40 -15.22 -20.97
CA ASN A 420 2.92 -13.87 -21.20
C ASN A 420 3.14 -13.61 -22.70
N SER A 421 3.67 -14.60 -23.41
CA SER A 421 3.80 -14.57 -24.86
C SER A 421 2.43 -14.58 -25.55
N TRP A 422 1.45 -15.33 -25.01
CA TRP A 422 0.07 -15.31 -25.47
C TRP A 422 -0.53 -13.91 -25.43
N HIS A 423 -0.44 -13.24 -24.28
CA HIS A 423 -0.93 -11.87 -24.12
C HIS A 423 -0.20 -10.89 -25.02
N LYS A 424 1.12 -11.01 -25.13
CA LYS A 424 1.92 -10.19 -26.06
C LYS A 424 1.41 -10.32 -27.50
N TYR A 425 1.19 -11.55 -27.99
CA TYR A 425 0.68 -11.79 -29.35
C TYR A 425 -0.78 -11.31 -29.50
N THR A 426 -1.57 -11.35 -28.44
CA THR A 426 -2.93 -10.79 -28.43
C THR A 426 -2.88 -9.27 -28.51
N GLU A 427 -2.01 -8.61 -27.74
CA GLU A 427 -1.78 -7.16 -27.78
C GLU A 427 -1.23 -6.68 -29.12
N GLU A 428 -0.41 -7.51 -29.79
CA GLU A 428 0.09 -7.28 -31.15
C GLU A 428 -0.97 -7.56 -32.27
N GLY A 429 -2.15 -8.04 -31.89
CA GLY A 429 -3.23 -8.38 -32.83
C GLY A 429 -3.02 -9.68 -33.60
N LYS A 430 -2.01 -10.48 -33.28
CA LYS A 430 -1.73 -11.80 -33.90
C LYS A 430 -2.70 -12.89 -33.44
N LEU A 431 -3.17 -12.79 -32.19
CA LEU A 431 -4.17 -13.69 -31.62
C LEU A 431 -5.45 -12.92 -31.30
N LYS A 432 -6.61 -13.51 -31.64
CA LYS A 432 -7.92 -12.92 -31.36
C LYS A 432 -8.50 -13.36 -30.01
N LYS A 433 -8.12 -14.55 -29.55
CA LYS A 433 -8.67 -15.15 -28.33
C LYS A 433 -7.94 -14.63 -27.11
N LYS A 434 -8.64 -14.01 -26.20
CA LYS A 434 -8.12 -13.62 -24.89
C LYS A 434 -8.21 -14.82 -23.92
N LEU A 435 -7.24 -14.94 -23.05
CA LEU A 435 -7.15 -16.00 -22.05
C LEU A 435 -6.71 -15.38 -20.72
N PRO A 436 -7.60 -15.26 -19.71
CA PRO A 436 -7.25 -14.59 -18.49
C PRO A 436 -6.24 -15.36 -17.64
N HIS A 437 -5.39 -14.64 -16.90
CA HIS A 437 -4.68 -15.21 -15.77
C HIS A 437 -5.69 -15.66 -14.71
N LEU A 438 -5.52 -16.86 -14.17
CA LEU A 438 -6.41 -17.45 -13.18
C LEU A 438 -5.78 -17.33 -11.79
N ILE A 439 -6.38 -16.52 -10.92
CA ILE A 439 -5.87 -16.24 -9.57
C ILE A 439 -6.70 -17.01 -8.55
N ILE A 440 -6.09 -18.01 -7.93
CA ILE A 440 -6.71 -18.85 -6.89
C ILE A 440 -6.33 -18.27 -5.53
N ILE A 441 -7.32 -17.83 -4.76
CA ILE A 441 -7.13 -17.24 -3.42
C ILE A 441 -7.83 -18.12 -2.39
N ILE A 442 -7.07 -18.55 -1.37
CA ILE A 442 -7.56 -19.40 -0.27
C ILE A 442 -7.41 -18.63 1.02
N ASP A 443 -8.53 -18.29 1.71
CA ASP A 443 -8.52 -17.47 2.93
C ASP A 443 -7.94 -18.20 4.15
N GLU A 444 -8.16 -19.50 4.31
CA GLU A 444 -7.62 -20.28 5.45
C GLU A 444 -7.14 -21.66 5.00
N PHE A 445 -5.93 -21.70 4.44
CA PHE A 445 -5.40 -22.97 3.94
C PHE A 445 -4.99 -23.96 5.05
N ALA A 446 -4.81 -23.51 6.28
CA ALA A 446 -4.57 -24.40 7.42
C ALA A 446 -5.74 -25.35 7.65
N GLN A 447 -6.96 -24.86 7.47
CA GLN A 447 -8.16 -25.68 7.58
C GLN A 447 -8.24 -26.68 6.41
N LEU A 448 -7.90 -26.26 5.21
CA LEU A 448 -7.84 -27.13 4.03
C LEU A 448 -6.80 -28.24 4.22
N LYS A 449 -5.61 -27.91 4.75
CA LYS A 449 -4.55 -28.88 5.06
C LYS A 449 -5.02 -29.97 6.01
N THR A 450 -5.83 -29.59 7.02
CA THR A 450 -6.31 -30.53 8.04
C THR A 450 -7.44 -31.42 7.54
N GLN A 451 -8.36 -30.85 6.75
CA GLN A 451 -9.59 -31.57 6.33
C GLN A 451 -9.45 -32.28 4.98
N GLN A 452 -8.63 -31.72 4.07
CA GLN A 452 -8.47 -32.19 2.70
C GLN A 452 -7.02 -32.03 2.23
N PRO A 453 -6.05 -32.74 2.84
CA PRO A 453 -4.63 -32.58 2.54
C PRO A 453 -4.31 -32.87 1.07
N ASP A 454 -4.95 -33.88 0.47
CA ASP A 454 -4.73 -34.28 -0.93
C ASP A 454 -5.13 -33.18 -1.91
N PHE A 455 -6.19 -32.41 -1.59
CA PHE A 455 -6.60 -31.28 -2.41
C PHE A 455 -5.62 -30.11 -2.32
N LEU A 456 -5.08 -29.83 -1.13
CA LEU A 456 -4.05 -28.81 -0.95
C LEU A 456 -2.77 -29.18 -1.70
N GLU A 457 -2.31 -30.43 -1.57
CA GLU A 457 -1.13 -30.93 -2.29
C GLU A 457 -1.34 -30.81 -3.81
N TYR A 458 -2.52 -31.19 -4.28
CA TYR A 458 -2.91 -31.01 -5.67
C TYR A 458 -2.81 -29.54 -6.12
N LEU A 459 -3.33 -28.58 -5.35
CA LEU A 459 -3.26 -27.15 -5.70
C LEU A 459 -1.82 -26.62 -5.72
N VAL A 460 -0.96 -27.10 -4.82
CA VAL A 460 0.47 -26.74 -4.81
C VAL A 460 1.17 -27.27 -6.06
N ASN A 461 0.87 -28.51 -6.47
CA ASN A 461 1.40 -29.08 -7.70
C ASN A 461 0.88 -28.34 -8.95
N VAL A 462 -0.40 -27.98 -8.95
CA VAL A 462 -1.01 -27.15 -10.01
C VAL A 462 -0.30 -25.80 -10.12
N ALA A 463 0.06 -25.17 -9.01
CA ALA A 463 0.78 -23.91 -9.02
C ALA A 463 2.15 -24.04 -9.70
N GLN A 464 2.90 -25.14 -9.45
CA GLN A 464 4.19 -25.38 -10.11
C GLN A 464 4.09 -25.49 -11.63
N VAL A 465 3.13 -26.29 -12.11
CA VAL A 465 2.91 -26.50 -13.56
C VAL A 465 2.19 -25.29 -14.16
N GLY A 466 1.30 -24.69 -13.41
CA GLY A 466 0.41 -23.61 -13.85
C GLY A 466 1.10 -22.27 -14.11
N ARG A 467 2.35 -22.09 -13.64
CA ARG A 467 3.10 -20.83 -13.80
C ARG A 467 3.15 -20.38 -15.27
N SER A 468 3.56 -21.26 -16.18
CA SER A 468 3.58 -20.95 -17.62
C SER A 468 2.20 -20.86 -18.26
N LEU A 469 1.17 -21.36 -17.59
CA LEU A 469 -0.22 -21.35 -18.04
C LEU A 469 -1.03 -20.19 -17.49
N GLY A 470 -0.43 -19.31 -16.70
CA GLY A 470 -1.08 -18.15 -16.09
C GLY A 470 -1.95 -18.49 -14.88
N ILE A 471 -1.58 -19.49 -14.09
CA ILE A 471 -2.28 -19.85 -12.85
C ILE A 471 -1.46 -19.35 -11.66
N HIS A 472 -2.10 -18.57 -10.80
CA HIS A 472 -1.51 -17.97 -9.61
C HIS A 472 -2.17 -18.52 -8.35
N LEU A 473 -1.39 -18.75 -7.29
CA LEU A 473 -1.89 -19.26 -6.01
C LEU A 473 -1.51 -18.33 -4.88
N ILE A 474 -2.51 -17.83 -4.17
CA ILE A 474 -2.36 -17.00 -2.96
C ILE A 474 -2.96 -17.75 -1.78
N LEU A 475 -2.12 -18.17 -0.86
CA LEU A 475 -2.51 -18.93 0.33
C LEU A 475 -2.53 -18.01 1.55
N ALA A 476 -3.66 -17.88 2.19
CA ALA A 476 -3.77 -17.10 3.42
C ALA A 476 -4.04 -17.99 4.64
N THR A 477 -3.50 -17.60 5.80
CA THR A 477 -3.69 -18.31 7.07
C THR A 477 -3.60 -17.37 8.25
N GLN A 478 -4.23 -17.76 9.36
CA GLN A 478 -4.12 -17.06 10.64
C GLN A 478 -2.92 -17.55 11.45
N LYS A 479 -2.51 -18.80 11.28
CA LYS A 479 -1.39 -19.41 11.97
C LYS A 479 -0.46 -20.09 10.96
N PRO A 480 0.64 -19.45 10.57
CA PRO A 480 1.58 -20.01 9.61
C PRO A 480 2.44 -21.14 10.20
N SER A 481 2.78 -21.10 11.50
CA SER A 481 3.68 -22.05 12.14
C SER A 481 3.14 -23.49 12.07
N GLY A 482 3.98 -24.41 11.56
CA GLY A 482 3.65 -25.82 11.39
C GLY A 482 2.67 -26.13 10.25
N VAL A 483 2.18 -25.13 9.54
CA VAL A 483 1.24 -25.29 8.43
C VAL A 483 1.92 -25.13 7.09
N VAL A 484 2.86 -24.18 6.96
CA VAL A 484 3.62 -23.94 5.75
C VAL A 484 4.65 -25.05 5.54
N SER A 485 4.43 -25.88 4.52
CA SER A 485 5.42 -26.93 4.14
C SER A 485 6.59 -26.31 3.37
N PRO A 486 7.77 -26.96 3.34
CA PRO A 486 8.91 -26.50 2.53
C PRO A 486 8.56 -26.28 1.05
N GLN A 487 7.66 -27.10 0.50
CA GLN A 487 7.20 -26.96 -0.89
C GLN A 487 6.35 -25.71 -1.08
N ILE A 488 5.40 -25.41 -0.17
CA ILE A 488 4.60 -24.19 -0.21
C ILE A 488 5.53 -22.99 -0.09
N TRP A 489 6.50 -23.06 0.84
CA TRP A 489 7.44 -21.99 1.09
C TRP A 489 8.32 -21.68 -0.12
N SER A 490 8.88 -22.71 -0.78
CA SER A 490 9.76 -22.54 -1.95
C SER A 490 9.03 -22.03 -3.20
N ASN A 491 7.75 -22.36 -3.34
CA ASN A 491 6.94 -21.90 -4.47
C ASN A 491 6.38 -20.48 -4.28
N SER A 492 6.33 -19.97 -3.02
CA SER A 492 5.76 -18.66 -2.70
C SER A 492 6.84 -17.61 -2.64
N ARG A 493 7.00 -16.83 -3.71
CA ARG A 493 8.05 -15.83 -3.82
C ARG A 493 7.76 -14.56 -3.01
N PHE A 494 6.49 -14.10 -2.98
CA PHE A 494 6.10 -12.98 -2.15
C PHE A 494 5.36 -13.44 -0.89
N ARG A 495 5.52 -12.68 0.18
CA ARG A 495 4.90 -12.93 1.48
C ARG A 495 4.41 -11.63 2.08
N VAL A 496 3.17 -11.63 2.51
CA VAL A 496 2.55 -10.51 3.23
C VAL A 496 2.26 -10.99 4.65
N CYS A 497 2.91 -10.38 5.63
CA CYS A 497 2.74 -10.73 7.03
C CYS A 497 2.15 -9.54 7.79
N LEU A 498 0.86 -9.60 8.05
CA LEU A 498 0.16 -8.68 8.94
C LEU A 498 0.48 -9.06 10.39
N LYS A 499 -0.18 -8.43 11.38
CA LYS A 499 -0.01 -8.81 12.77
C LYS A 499 -0.24 -10.30 12.99
N VAL A 500 0.73 -10.98 13.58
CA VAL A 500 0.65 -12.40 14.00
C VAL A 500 0.71 -12.52 15.51
N LEU A 501 0.38 -13.71 16.04
CA LEU A 501 0.23 -13.93 17.47
C LEU A 501 1.57 -13.87 18.21
N ASP A 502 2.58 -14.52 17.66
CA ASP A 502 3.88 -14.67 18.31
C ASP A 502 5.05 -14.45 17.34
N GLN A 503 6.27 -14.46 17.90
CA GLN A 503 7.50 -14.24 17.14
C GLN A 503 7.87 -15.41 16.23
N GLU A 504 7.38 -16.63 16.52
CA GLU A 504 7.66 -17.82 15.71
C GLU A 504 6.88 -17.75 14.40
N ASP A 505 5.59 -17.39 14.48
CA ASP A 505 4.77 -17.13 13.30
C ASP A 505 5.38 -16.05 12.39
N SER A 506 5.88 -14.97 12.99
CA SER A 506 6.57 -13.90 12.25
C SER A 506 7.85 -14.40 11.58
N LYS A 507 8.68 -15.17 12.29
CA LYS A 507 9.92 -15.72 11.72
C LYS A 507 9.66 -16.74 10.61
N GLU A 508 8.61 -17.54 10.72
CA GLU A 508 8.25 -18.51 9.68
C GLU A 508 7.83 -17.81 8.40
N MET A 509 7.13 -16.67 8.49
CA MET A 509 6.67 -15.91 7.33
C MET A 509 7.73 -15.02 6.70
N ILE A 510 8.36 -14.17 7.50
CA ILE A 510 9.26 -13.10 7.03
C ILE A 510 10.69 -13.21 7.56
N ARG A 511 11.03 -14.30 8.27
CA ARG A 511 12.33 -14.56 8.91
C ARG A 511 12.79 -13.49 9.91
N ARG A 512 11.88 -12.62 10.33
CA ARG A 512 12.07 -11.55 11.31
C ARG A 512 10.97 -11.61 12.38
N LYS A 513 11.17 -10.94 13.52
CA LYS A 513 10.22 -10.92 14.63
C LYS A 513 9.20 -9.79 14.54
N ASP A 514 9.36 -8.91 13.56
CA ASP A 514 8.76 -7.57 13.52
C ASP A 514 7.22 -7.60 13.42
N ALA A 515 6.66 -8.58 12.70
CA ALA A 515 5.21 -8.67 12.51
C ALA A 515 4.42 -8.97 13.80
N ALA A 516 5.07 -9.60 14.81
CA ALA A 516 4.45 -9.82 16.11
C ALA A 516 4.30 -8.52 16.93
N ALA A 517 5.10 -7.49 16.65
CA ALA A 517 5.07 -6.22 17.34
C ALA A 517 4.06 -5.21 16.75
N ILE A 518 3.46 -5.51 15.61
CA ILE A 518 2.47 -4.65 14.95
C ILE A 518 1.26 -4.43 15.87
N ARG A 519 0.83 -3.16 16.01
CA ARG A 519 -0.34 -2.78 16.80
C ARG A 519 -1.54 -2.39 15.95
N GLN A 520 -1.29 -1.76 14.80
CA GLN A 520 -2.32 -1.23 13.91
C GLN A 520 -2.93 -2.32 13.03
N PRO A 521 -4.27 -2.40 12.90
CA PRO A 521 -4.91 -3.27 11.91
C PRO A 521 -4.55 -2.84 10.47
N GLY A 522 -4.34 -3.82 9.59
CA GLY A 522 -3.94 -3.57 8.20
C GLY A 522 -2.48 -3.16 8.02
N ARG A 523 -1.70 -3.02 9.11
CA ARG A 523 -0.25 -2.86 9.03
C ARG A 523 0.40 -4.21 8.79
N GLY A 524 1.39 -4.27 7.89
CA GLY A 524 2.09 -5.51 7.60
C GLY A 524 3.45 -5.28 6.94
N TYR A 525 4.19 -6.36 6.82
CA TYR A 525 5.44 -6.43 6.09
C TYR A 525 5.25 -7.22 4.79
N VAL A 526 5.76 -6.68 3.70
CA VAL A 526 5.82 -7.36 2.40
C VAL A 526 7.27 -7.77 2.15
N GLN A 527 7.49 -9.05 1.96
CA GLN A 527 8.79 -9.62 1.60
C GLN A 527 8.70 -10.30 0.23
N VAL A 528 9.66 -10.03 -0.64
CA VAL A 528 9.80 -10.70 -1.94
C VAL A 528 11.18 -11.34 -2.01
N GLY A 529 11.22 -12.60 -2.46
CA GLY A 529 12.45 -13.36 -2.51
C GLY A 529 13.06 -13.60 -1.13
N TYR A 530 14.37 -13.60 -1.06
CA TYR A 530 15.10 -13.75 0.20
C TYR A 530 15.34 -12.40 0.88
N ASP A 531 15.83 -11.40 0.11
CA ASP A 531 16.11 -10.03 0.55
C ASP A 531 15.95 -9.01 -0.60
N GLU A 532 15.17 -9.34 -1.64
CA GLU A 532 14.99 -8.46 -2.79
C GLU A 532 14.12 -7.24 -2.45
N VAL A 533 13.05 -7.46 -1.68
CA VAL A 533 12.13 -6.43 -1.19
C VAL A 533 11.73 -6.78 0.23
N PHE A 534 11.87 -5.82 1.14
CA PHE A 534 11.30 -5.89 2.49
C PHE A 534 10.77 -4.52 2.88
N GLU A 535 9.44 -4.37 2.85
CA GLU A 535 8.78 -3.10 3.08
C GLU A 535 7.69 -3.21 4.13
N GLU A 536 7.60 -2.20 5.00
CA GLU A 536 6.48 -2.03 5.91
C GLU A 536 5.39 -1.21 5.22
N VAL A 537 4.15 -1.71 5.22
CA VAL A 537 3.04 -1.14 4.47
C VAL A 537 1.78 -1.05 5.33
N GLN A 538 1.06 0.07 5.27
CA GLN A 538 -0.32 0.15 5.72
C GLN A 538 -1.22 -0.18 4.54
N THR A 539 -1.97 -1.26 4.63
CA THR A 539 -2.87 -1.70 3.55
C THR A 539 -4.09 -0.78 3.45
N GLY A 540 -4.65 -0.69 2.25
CA GLY A 540 -5.86 0.05 1.99
C GLY A 540 -7.06 -0.57 2.71
N PHE A 541 -7.97 0.27 3.21
CA PHE A 541 -9.19 -0.16 3.86
C PHE A 541 -10.40 0.09 2.96
N SER A 542 -10.89 -0.96 2.32
CA SER A 542 -12.02 -0.90 1.40
C SER A 542 -13.39 -0.94 2.12
N GLY A 543 -13.42 -1.38 3.38
CA GLY A 543 -14.60 -1.40 4.23
C GLY A 543 -15.02 -0.03 4.79
N ALA A 544 -14.35 1.06 4.43
CA ALA A 544 -14.72 2.41 4.85
C ALA A 544 -16.08 2.83 4.27
N ASP A 545 -16.81 3.70 5.01
CA ASP A 545 -18.06 4.28 4.51
C ASP A 545 -17.84 4.99 3.18
N TYR A 546 -18.73 4.79 2.21
CA TYR A 546 -18.68 5.50 0.96
C TYR A 546 -19.37 6.86 1.07
N ILE A 547 -18.59 7.92 0.87
CA ILE A 547 -19.04 9.30 0.77
C ILE A 547 -18.54 9.85 -0.55
N ALA A 548 -19.45 10.18 -1.46
CA ALA A 548 -19.09 10.71 -2.76
C ALA A 548 -18.74 12.20 -2.67
N TYR A 549 -17.56 12.57 -3.15
CA TYR A 549 -17.09 13.94 -3.32
C TYR A 549 -16.86 14.25 -4.79
N ASP A 550 -17.12 15.48 -5.21
CA ASP A 550 -16.89 15.91 -6.60
C ASP A 550 -15.40 16.06 -6.94
N ARG A 551 -14.53 16.08 -5.94
CA ARG A 551 -13.08 16.12 -6.06
C ARG A 551 -12.42 15.21 -5.03
N TYR A 552 -11.19 14.80 -5.27
CA TYR A 552 -10.39 14.10 -4.28
C TYR A 552 -10.18 14.98 -3.04
N ILE A 553 -10.40 14.40 -1.87
CA ILE A 553 -10.13 15.02 -0.57
C ILE A 553 -9.18 14.07 0.16
N GLU A 554 -7.99 14.55 0.49
CA GLU A 554 -7.00 13.76 1.20
C GLU A 554 -7.50 13.42 2.62
N ASP A 555 -7.31 12.16 3.05
CA ASP A 555 -7.67 11.73 4.41
C ASP A 555 -6.85 12.56 5.42
N GLY A 556 -7.50 13.47 6.12
CA GLY A 556 -6.85 14.42 7.02
C GLY A 556 -6.87 15.88 6.57
N GLU A 557 -7.28 16.21 5.33
CA GLU A 557 -7.63 17.58 4.95
C GLU A 557 -8.94 18.02 5.64
N ASN A 558 -8.84 18.22 6.94
CA ASN A 558 -9.83 19.02 7.64
C ASN A 558 -9.40 20.48 7.51
N SER A 559 -10.34 21.34 7.14
CA SER A 559 -10.19 22.76 6.91
C SER A 559 -9.12 23.41 7.78
N ILE A 560 -8.19 24.10 7.15
CA ILE A 560 -7.22 24.97 7.81
C ILE A 560 -8.01 26.09 8.48
N GLU A 561 -8.20 26.04 9.80
CA GLU A 561 -8.43 27.25 10.57
C GLU A 561 -7.08 27.92 10.76
N MET A 562 -6.97 29.19 10.34
CA MET A 562 -5.85 30.02 10.71
C MET A 562 -5.91 30.25 12.23
N THR A 563 -5.15 29.42 12.94
CA THR A 563 -4.86 29.70 14.35
C THR A 563 -3.84 30.84 14.39
N GLY A 564 -4.06 31.83 15.23
CA GLY A 564 -3.13 32.96 15.40
C GLY A 564 -1.71 32.57 15.80
N TYR A 565 -0.94 33.52 16.31
CA TYR A 565 0.50 33.46 16.60
C TYR A 565 1.00 32.39 17.58
N THR A 566 0.31 31.30 17.78
CA THR A 566 0.57 30.39 18.88
C THR A 566 1.01 29.02 18.43
N ALA A 567 1.88 28.38 19.20
CA ALA A 567 2.26 27.00 19.05
C ALA A 567 1.12 26.01 19.34
N GLY A 568 -0.10 26.49 19.40
CA GLY A 568 -1.27 25.68 19.73
C GLY A 568 -1.53 24.55 18.71
N VAL A 569 -2.16 23.50 19.19
CA VAL A 569 -2.66 22.39 18.35
C VAL A 569 -3.65 22.96 17.33
N ARG A 570 -3.45 22.65 16.05
CA ARG A 570 -4.48 22.87 15.04
C ARG A 570 -5.72 22.09 15.45
N ARG A 571 -6.74 22.78 15.95
CA ARG A 571 -8.06 22.16 16.08
C ARG A 571 -8.65 22.11 14.68
N SER A 572 -8.68 20.91 14.09
CA SER A 572 -9.45 20.69 12.89
C SER A 572 -10.93 20.90 13.22
N ALA A 573 -11.50 22.02 12.82
CA ALA A 573 -12.94 22.10 12.73
C ALA A 573 -13.36 21.10 11.66
N LYS A 574 -14.11 20.06 12.05
CA LYS A 574 -14.80 19.19 11.08
C LYS A 574 -15.73 20.08 10.27
N LYS A 575 -15.27 20.66 9.17
CA LYS A 575 -16.20 21.15 8.16
C LYS A 575 -16.98 19.92 7.69
N ARG A 576 -18.28 19.94 7.93
CA ARG A 576 -19.20 19.03 7.28
C ARG A 576 -19.02 19.24 5.79
N THR A 577 -18.23 18.37 5.15
CA THR A 577 -18.23 18.26 3.70
C THR A 577 -19.60 17.70 3.33
N ASP A 578 -20.29 18.36 2.41
CA ASP A 578 -21.63 17.97 1.93
C ASP A 578 -21.58 16.71 1.05
N GLY A 579 -20.83 15.70 1.47
CA GLY A 579 -20.80 14.39 0.81
C GLY A 579 -22.10 13.61 1.09
N LYS A 580 -22.73 13.09 0.08
CA LYS A 580 -23.89 12.21 0.22
C LYS A 580 -23.44 10.85 0.75
N LYS A 581 -23.81 10.52 1.99
CA LYS A 581 -23.64 9.17 2.53
C LYS A 581 -24.52 8.20 1.77
N SER A 582 -23.95 7.18 1.17
CA SER A 582 -24.70 6.14 0.44
C SER A 582 -25.26 5.04 1.35
N GLY A 583 -24.78 4.95 2.59
CA GLY A 583 -25.07 3.85 3.51
C GLY A 583 -24.38 2.53 3.14
N ARG A 584 -23.42 2.57 2.19
CA ARG A 584 -22.63 1.44 1.71
C ARG A 584 -21.17 1.67 1.94
N THR A 585 -20.36 0.60 1.84
CA THR A 585 -18.90 0.67 1.92
C THR A 585 -18.28 1.07 0.56
N GLN A 586 -17.04 1.54 0.59
CA GLN A 586 -16.27 1.82 -0.62
C GLN A 586 -16.09 0.56 -1.48
N LEU A 587 -15.92 -0.62 -0.84
CA LEU A 587 -15.87 -1.92 -1.51
C LEU A 587 -17.14 -2.19 -2.32
N GLU A 588 -18.32 -2.07 -1.70
CA GLU A 588 -19.59 -2.36 -2.35
C GLU A 588 -19.86 -1.44 -3.55
N GLU A 589 -19.58 -0.13 -3.40
CA GLU A 589 -19.79 0.82 -4.51
C GLU A 589 -18.74 0.65 -5.62
N ALA A 590 -17.49 0.36 -5.29
CA ALA A 590 -16.45 0.11 -6.29
C ALA A 590 -16.72 -1.20 -7.07
N VAL A 591 -17.12 -2.27 -6.39
CA VAL A 591 -17.53 -3.53 -7.07
C VAL A 591 -18.73 -3.30 -7.99
N LYS A 592 -19.71 -2.50 -7.55
CA LYS A 592 -20.86 -2.12 -8.39
C LYS A 592 -20.41 -1.35 -9.64
N GLU A 593 -19.49 -0.42 -9.52
CA GLU A 593 -18.94 0.32 -10.66
C GLU A 593 -18.21 -0.61 -11.64
N VAL A 594 -17.41 -1.57 -11.13
CA VAL A 594 -16.78 -2.63 -11.95
C VAL A 594 -17.83 -3.43 -12.72
N ILE A 595 -18.93 -3.83 -12.07
CA ILE A 595 -20.02 -4.58 -12.72
C ILE A 595 -20.68 -3.75 -13.83
N LEU A 596 -20.93 -2.47 -13.60
CA LEU A 596 -21.54 -1.58 -14.59
C LEU A 596 -20.63 -1.38 -15.80
N THR A 597 -19.35 -1.14 -15.56
CA THR A 597 -18.33 -0.99 -16.62
C THR A 597 -18.20 -2.27 -17.45
N ALA A 598 -18.12 -3.44 -16.79
CA ALA A 598 -18.02 -4.72 -17.49
C ALA A 598 -19.26 -5.03 -18.35
N LYS A 599 -20.46 -4.68 -17.86
CA LYS A 599 -21.71 -4.81 -18.65
C LYS A 599 -21.70 -3.91 -19.86
N ALA A 600 -21.25 -2.66 -19.72
CA ALA A 600 -21.13 -1.71 -20.82
C ALA A 600 -20.17 -2.20 -21.91
N MET A 601 -19.08 -2.88 -21.50
CA MET A 601 -18.06 -3.43 -22.40
C MET A 601 -18.35 -4.87 -22.84
N HIS A 602 -19.42 -5.50 -22.37
CA HIS A 602 -19.77 -6.91 -22.63
C HIS A 602 -18.67 -7.90 -22.19
N LEU A 603 -18.01 -7.63 -21.07
CA LEU A 603 -16.91 -8.44 -20.54
C LEU A 603 -17.37 -9.27 -19.33
N CYS A 604 -17.04 -10.57 -19.34
CA CYS A 604 -17.28 -11.46 -18.20
C CYS A 604 -16.35 -12.66 -18.28
N ALA A 605 -15.70 -13.01 -17.17
CA ALA A 605 -14.87 -14.20 -17.08
C ALA A 605 -15.73 -15.49 -17.32
N LYS A 606 -15.14 -16.44 -18.01
CA LYS A 606 -15.80 -17.74 -18.23
C LYS A 606 -15.90 -18.49 -16.90
N PRO A 607 -17.07 -19.00 -16.51
CA PRO A 607 -17.19 -19.88 -15.35
C PRO A 607 -16.34 -21.15 -15.54
N LEU A 608 -15.52 -21.49 -14.54
CA LEU A 608 -14.66 -22.67 -14.59
C LEU A 608 -15.47 -23.97 -14.52
N TRP A 609 -16.56 -23.91 -13.78
CA TRP A 609 -17.55 -24.99 -13.72
C TRP A 609 -18.98 -24.45 -13.73
N LYS A 610 -19.87 -25.25 -14.26
CA LYS A 610 -21.30 -24.96 -14.21
C LYS A 610 -21.82 -25.14 -12.78
N PRO A 611 -22.88 -24.44 -12.36
CA PRO A 611 -23.55 -24.73 -11.09
C PRO A 611 -23.96 -26.20 -10.98
N VAL A 612 -24.08 -26.70 -9.76
CA VAL A 612 -24.62 -28.06 -9.54
C VAL A 612 -26.01 -28.15 -10.15
N LEU A 613 -26.33 -29.29 -10.77
CA LEU A 613 -27.64 -29.53 -11.32
C LEU A 613 -28.72 -29.31 -10.27
N ASP A 614 -29.81 -28.66 -10.66
CA ASP A 614 -30.96 -28.44 -9.81
C ASP A 614 -31.55 -29.75 -9.32
N LYS A 615 -32.12 -29.76 -8.11
CA LYS A 615 -32.79 -30.95 -7.56
C LYS A 615 -33.97 -31.42 -8.38
N LYS A 616 -34.55 -30.53 -9.18
CA LYS A 616 -35.64 -30.81 -10.11
C LYS A 616 -35.32 -30.17 -11.44
N ILE A 617 -35.20 -30.99 -12.48
CA ILE A 617 -34.96 -30.58 -13.85
C ILE A 617 -36.22 -30.93 -14.66
N PHE A 618 -36.76 -29.94 -15.31
CA PHE A 618 -37.95 -30.12 -16.16
C PHE A 618 -37.53 -30.61 -17.56
N LEU A 619 -38.37 -31.38 -18.18
CA LEU A 619 -38.14 -31.90 -19.54
C LEU A 619 -37.88 -30.77 -20.55
N SER A 620 -38.58 -29.65 -20.42
CA SER A 620 -38.38 -28.43 -21.20
C SER A 620 -36.97 -27.83 -21.13
N GLN A 621 -36.16 -28.20 -20.12
CA GLN A 621 -34.75 -27.81 -20.04
C GLN A 621 -33.80 -28.78 -20.76
N CYS A 622 -34.29 -29.98 -21.08
CA CYS A 622 -33.55 -31.05 -21.72
C CYS A 622 -33.77 -31.16 -23.23
N ILE A 623 -34.88 -30.68 -23.70
CA ILE A 623 -35.27 -30.70 -25.12
C ILE A 623 -35.75 -29.32 -25.54
N ASP A 624 -35.75 -29.06 -26.84
CA ASP A 624 -36.40 -27.87 -27.43
C ASP A 624 -37.91 -28.04 -27.32
N TYR A 625 -38.46 -27.69 -26.16
CA TYR A 625 -39.85 -27.84 -25.85
C TYR A 625 -40.70 -26.83 -26.64
N VAL A 626 -41.69 -27.31 -27.39
CA VAL A 626 -42.64 -26.49 -28.15
C VAL A 626 -44.00 -26.54 -27.45
N GLU A 627 -44.48 -25.41 -26.95
CA GLU A 627 -45.74 -25.31 -26.18
C GLU A 627 -46.96 -25.65 -27.04
N ASP A 628 -46.95 -25.25 -28.33
CA ASP A 628 -47.99 -25.57 -29.33
C ASP A 628 -47.47 -26.59 -30.35
N PHE A 629 -47.21 -27.82 -29.88
CA PHE A 629 -46.70 -28.90 -30.72
C PHE A 629 -47.68 -29.24 -31.85
N ARG A 630 -47.15 -29.34 -33.10
CA ARG A 630 -47.88 -29.73 -34.28
C ARG A 630 -47.30 -30.99 -34.90
N PRO A 631 -48.17 -31.88 -35.52
CA PRO A 631 -47.68 -33.11 -36.14
C PRO A 631 -46.59 -32.96 -37.20
N GLU A 632 -46.53 -31.82 -37.88
CA GLU A 632 -45.51 -31.52 -38.86
C GLU A 632 -44.09 -31.33 -38.25
N GLN A 633 -44.01 -31.20 -36.96
CA GLN A 633 -42.74 -31.04 -36.21
C GLN A 633 -42.10 -32.37 -35.80
N TRP A 634 -42.79 -33.53 -36.03
CA TRP A 634 -42.20 -34.81 -35.76
C TRP A 634 -41.00 -35.10 -36.69
N ASP A 635 -39.96 -35.72 -36.09
CA ASP A 635 -38.76 -36.11 -36.78
C ASP A 635 -39.09 -37.20 -37.82
N LYS A 636 -38.48 -37.11 -38.97
CA LYS A 636 -38.68 -38.10 -40.06
C LYS A 636 -37.64 -39.22 -40.00
N ASP A 637 -36.57 -39.03 -39.23
CA ASP A 637 -35.49 -40.00 -39.05
C ASP A 637 -35.76 -40.88 -37.84
N ASN A 638 -35.64 -42.20 -38.02
CA ASN A 638 -35.89 -43.19 -36.97
C ASN A 638 -34.59 -43.58 -36.24
N HIS A 639 -34.01 -42.68 -35.47
CA HIS A 639 -32.84 -43.00 -34.62
C HIS A 639 -33.24 -43.50 -33.22
N ALA A 640 -34.52 -43.48 -32.87
CA ALA A 640 -35.05 -43.86 -31.55
C ALA A 640 -34.21 -43.30 -30.35
N ALA A 641 -33.78 -42.02 -30.48
CA ALA A 641 -33.00 -41.32 -29.47
C ALA A 641 -33.79 -40.25 -28.77
N THR A 642 -33.65 -40.15 -27.45
CA THR A 642 -34.42 -39.20 -26.67
C THR A 642 -33.65 -38.70 -25.47
N ALA A 643 -33.85 -37.39 -25.14
CA ALA A 643 -33.29 -36.81 -23.92
C ALA A 643 -34.23 -37.07 -22.73
N CYS A 644 -33.69 -37.57 -21.64
CA CYS A 644 -34.46 -37.91 -20.42
C CYS A 644 -33.89 -37.30 -19.13
N GLY A 645 -32.95 -36.38 -19.24
CA GLY A 645 -32.32 -35.69 -18.11
C GLY A 645 -31.17 -34.80 -18.54
N MET A 646 -30.45 -34.29 -17.59
CA MET A 646 -29.20 -33.53 -17.81
C MET A 646 -28.01 -34.30 -17.23
N CYS A 647 -26.94 -34.34 -17.98
CA CYS A 647 -25.65 -34.88 -17.58
C CYS A 647 -24.70 -33.75 -17.27
N ASP A 648 -24.11 -33.77 -16.09
CA ASP A 648 -23.04 -32.85 -15.70
C ASP A 648 -21.69 -33.53 -15.93
N ILE A 649 -20.86 -32.95 -16.81
CA ILE A 649 -19.57 -33.49 -17.21
C ILE A 649 -18.48 -32.50 -16.85
N PRO A 650 -17.99 -32.52 -15.59
CA PRO A 650 -16.98 -31.57 -15.11
C PRO A 650 -15.67 -31.64 -15.94
N GLU A 651 -15.32 -32.80 -16.50
CA GLU A 651 -14.14 -33.00 -17.33
C GLU A 651 -14.16 -32.18 -18.64
N LEU A 652 -15.36 -31.90 -19.14
CA LEU A 652 -15.57 -31.09 -20.34
C LEU A 652 -16.05 -29.65 -19.99
N GLN A 653 -16.27 -29.37 -18.70
CA GLN A 653 -16.86 -28.10 -18.22
C GLN A 653 -18.24 -27.84 -18.85
N GLU A 654 -19.01 -28.90 -19.14
CA GLU A 654 -20.28 -28.84 -19.86
C GLU A 654 -21.42 -29.51 -19.09
N GLN A 655 -22.60 -29.03 -19.31
CA GLN A 655 -23.86 -29.70 -18.96
C GLN A 655 -24.63 -29.89 -20.26
N LYS A 656 -25.00 -31.11 -20.54
CA LYS A 656 -25.76 -31.45 -21.77
C LYS A 656 -26.89 -32.41 -21.45
N PRO A 657 -27.91 -32.46 -22.31
CA PRO A 657 -28.97 -33.44 -22.19
C PRO A 657 -28.40 -34.86 -22.14
N PHE A 658 -28.94 -35.68 -21.23
CA PHE A 658 -28.70 -37.09 -21.18
C PHE A 658 -29.61 -37.78 -22.19
N GLU A 659 -29.00 -38.25 -23.29
CA GLU A 659 -29.70 -38.90 -24.38
C GLU A 659 -29.57 -40.40 -24.31
N LEU A 660 -30.65 -41.09 -24.53
CA LEU A 660 -30.70 -42.53 -24.73
C LEU A 660 -31.04 -42.81 -26.20
N CYS A 661 -30.16 -43.56 -26.89
CA CYS A 661 -30.37 -44.01 -28.24
C CYS A 661 -30.62 -45.53 -28.21
N PHE A 662 -31.86 -45.95 -28.49
CA PHE A 662 -32.22 -47.39 -28.44
C PHE A 662 -31.61 -48.20 -29.56
N GLN A 663 -31.22 -47.58 -30.65
CA GLN A 663 -30.50 -48.29 -31.72
C GLN A 663 -29.09 -48.65 -31.29
N GLU A 664 -28.44 -47.79 -30.51
CA GLU A 664 -27.09 -48.02 -30.03
C GLU A 664 -27.07 -48.81 -28.71
N ASN A 665 -27.95 -48.45 -27.78
CA ASN A 665 -27.96 -49.00 -26.42
C ASN A 665 -28.76 -50.30 -26.30
N GLY A 666 -29.62 -50.63 -27.30
CA GLY A 666 -30.50 -51.82 -27.25
C GLY A 666 -31.51 -51.77 -26.13
N HIS A 667 -31.42 -52.69 -25.19
CA HIS A 667 -32.36 -52.76 -24.05
C HIS A 667 -31.86 -51.92 -22.86
N VAL A 668 -32.75 -51.20 -22.20
CA VAL A 668 -32.45 -50.38 -21.03
C VAL A 668 -33.16 -50.93 -19.79
N ALA A 669 -32.40 -51.17 -18.72
CA ALA A 669 -32.91 -51.58 -17.43
C ALA A 669 -32.79 -50.41 -16.41
N VAL A 670 -33.89 -50.07 -15.74
CA VAL A 670 -33.97 -48.98 -14.75
C VAL A 670 -34.16 -49.57 -13.35
N TYR A 671 -33.13 -49.42 -12.49
CA TYR A 671 -33.13 -49.91 -11.13
C TYR A 671 -33.20 -48.77 -10.11
N GLY A 672 -33.87 -49.01 -9.00
CA GLY A 672 -33.93 -48.04 -7.90
C GLY A 672 -34.89 -48.49 -6.79
N ALA A 673 -34.74 -47.92 -5.58
CA ALA A 673 -35.64 -48.15 -4.47
C ALA A 673 -37.06 -47.60 -4.72
N SER A 674 -38.04 -47.97 -3.90
CA SER A 674 -39.35 -47.35 -3.96
C SER A 674 -39.25 -45.85 -3.72
N GLY A 675 -39.96 -45.03 -4.53
CA GLY A 675 -39.91 -43.58 -4.45
C GLY A 675 -38.67 -42.91 -5.07
N SER A 676 -37.77 -43.67 -5.71
CA SER A 676 -36.53 -43.12 -6.36
C SER A 676 -36.79 -42.40 -7.70
N GLY A 677 -38.02 -42.37 -8.20
CA GLY A 677 -38.35 -41.70 -9.47
C GLY A 677 -38.31 -42.59 -10.71
N LYS A 678 -38.22 -43.93 -10.60
CA LYS A 678 -38.22 -44.86 -11.75
C LYS A 678 -39.40 -44.63 -12.72
N THR A 679 -40.61 -44.56 -12.17
CA THR A 679 -41.81 -44.34 -12.96
C THR A 679 -41.83 -42.96 -13.62
N THR A 680 -41.37 -41.93 -12.89
CA THR A 680 -41.21 -40.58 -13.44
C THR A 680 -40.21 -40.55 -14.58
N PHE A 681 -39.09 -41.27 -14.45
CA PHE A 681 -38.08 -41.41 -15.51
C PHE A 681 -38.65 -42.06 -16.77
N LEU A 682 -39.41 -43.17 -16.61
CA LEU A 682 -40.08 -43.86 -17.75
C LEU A 682 -41.15 -42.97 -18.41
N GLN A 683 -41.91 -42.22 -17.62
CA GLN A 683 -42.89 -41.24 -18.15
C GLN A 683 -42.13 -40.11 -18.93
N THR A 684 -41.08 -39.54 -18.36
CA THR A 684 -40.28 -38.49 -18.98
C THR A 684 -39.71 -38.97 -20.31
N MET A 685 -39.16 -40.17 -20.34
CA MET A 685 -38.62 -40.79 -21.54
C MET A 685 -39.70 -41.00 -22.60
N ALA A 686 -40.85 -41.56 -22.23
CA ALA A 686 -41.94 -41.81 -23.17
C ALA A 686 -42.52 -40.49 -23.74
N PHE A 687 -42.72 -39.45 -22.91
CA PHE A 687 -43.15 -38.14 -23.39
C PHE A 687 -42.12 -37.44 -24.27
N SER A 688 -40.85 -37.53 -23.94
CA SER A 688 -39.76 -37.01 -24.78
C SER A 688 -39.73 -37.66 -26.15
N MET A 689 -39.91 -38.97 -26.19
CA MET A 689 -39.94 -39.74 -27.47
C MET A 689 -41.22 -39.43 -28.27
N ALA A 690 -42.37 -39.34 -27.62
CA ALA A 690 -43.64 -39.01 -28.26
C ALA A 690 -43.67 -37.61 -28.85
N GLN A 691 -42.95 -36.67 -28.25
CA GLN A 691 -42.82 -35.33 -28.80
C GLN A 691 -41.87 -35.28 -30.01
N LYS A 692 -40.90 -36.21 -30.09
CA LYS A 692 -39.91 -36.24 -31.15
C LYS A 692 -40.34 -37.05 -32.39
N TYR A 693 -41.01 -38.18 -32.18
CA TYR A 693 -41.32 -39.13 -33.24
C TYR A 693 -42.84 -39.29 -33.45
N SER A 694 -43.29 -39.55 -34.67
CA SER A 694 -44.71 -39.78 -34.96
C SER A 694 -45.17 -41.17 -34.49
N PRO A 695 -46.50 -41.38 -34.27
CA PRO A 695 -47.06 -42.71 -33.97
C PRO A 695 -46.80 -43.74 -35.07
N ASP A 696 -46.55 -43.32 -36.32
CA ASP A 696 -46.19 -44.22 -37.43
C ASP A 696 -44.77 -44.80 -37.30
N LEU A 697 -43.89 -44.10 -36.58
CA LEU A 697 -42.48 -44.51 -36.38
C LEU A 697 -42.23 -45.16 -35.03
N LEU A 698 -43.08 -44.82 -34.01
CA LEU A 698 -42.87 -45.23 -32.63
C LEU A 698 -44.18 -45.60 -31.94
N LEU A 699 -44.25 -46.82 -31.41
CA LEU A 699 -45.40 -47.31 -30.61
C LEU A 699 -44.93 -47.77 -29.25
N PHE A 700 -45.72 -47.42 -28.18
CA PHE A 700 -45.47 -47.88 -26.83
C PHE A 700 -46.43 -49.02 -26.45
N TYR A 701 -45.86 -50.15 -26.00
CA TYR A 701 -46.54 -51.21 -25.31
C TYR A 701 -46.17 -51.16 -23.83
N VAL A 702 -47.12 -50.73 -22.99
CA VAL A 702 -46.87 -50.51 -21.56
C VAL A 702 -47.44 -51.61 -20.71
N LEU A 703 -46.61 -52.34 -19.98
CA LEU A 703 -46.99 -53.38 -19.03
C LEU A 703 -46.72 -52.84 -17.60
N ASP A 704 -47.77 -52.39 -16.93
CA ASP A 704 -47.67 -51.84 -15.57
C ASP A 704 -48.27 -52.84 -14.56
N PHE A 705 -47.37 -53.57 -13.85
CA PHE A 705 -47.72 -54.52 -12.79
C PHE A 705 -47.71 -53.87 -11.40
N GLY A 706 -47.39 -52.55 -11.31
CA GLY A 706 -47.22 -51.85 -10.04
C GLY A 706 -48.11 -50.63 -9.93
N GLY A 707 -49.11 -50.45 -9.40
CA GLY A 707 -49.82 -49.23 -8.97
C GLY A 707 -50.45 -48.34 -10.03
N ARG A 708 -50.46 -48.73 -11.28
CA ARG A 708 -51.08 -48.03 -12.44
C ARG A 708 -50.59 -46.57 -12.65
N MET A 709 -49.36 -46.26 -12.25
CA MET A 709 -48.81 -44.91 -12.35
C MET A 709 -48.45 -44.50 -13.79
N LEU A 710 -48.31 -45.44 -14.70
CA LEU A 710 -48.09 -45.20 -16.12
C LEU A 710 -49.39 -44.99 -16.93
N GLY A 711 -50.56 -44.98 -16.25
CA GLY A 711 -51.87 -44.84 -16.87
C GLY A 711 -52.06 -43.58 -17.71
N ASN A 712 -51.36 -42.49 -17.40
CA ASN A 712 -51.37 -41.24 -18.15
C ASN A 712 -50.80 -41.39 -19.58
N LEU A 713 -50.01 -42.42 -19.85
CA LEU A 713 -49.46 -42.69 -21.19
C LEU A 713 -50.57 -43.16 -22.19
N ARG A 714 -51.77 -43.59 -21.69
CA ARG A 714 -52.89 -43.97 -22.55
C ARG A 714 -53.45 -42.80 -23.37
N GLU A 715 -53.26 -41.55 -22.91
CA GLU A 715 -53.72 -40.37 -23.63
C GLU A 715 -52.75 -39.96 -24.76
N VAL A 716 -51.55 -40.57 -24.80
CA VAL A 716 -50.56 -40.31 -25.86
C VAL A 716 -50.90 -41.15 -27.08
N PRO A 717 -50.97 -40.57 -28.30
CA PRO A 717 -51.38 -41.31 -29.52
C PRO A 717 -50.41 -42.46 -29.90
N HIS A 718 -49.27 -42.50 -29.32
CA HIS A 718 -48.24 -43.58 -29.51
C HIS A 718 -48.54 -44.86 -28.69
N CYS A 719 -49.45 -44.77 -27.72
CA CYS A 719 -49.75 -45.92 -26.85
C CYS A 719 -50.83 -46.81 -27.47
N VAL A 720 -50.45 -48.06 -27.72
CA VAL A 720 -51.43 -49.08 -28.17
C VAL A 720 -52.14 -49.59 -26.94
N ALA A 721 -53.45 -49.39 -26.89
CA ALA A 721 -54.32 -49.79 -25.76
C ALA A 721 -54.49 -51.29 -25.65
#